data_54d49f0923b4ab38917f0a3405a709b3
#
_entry.id   54d49f0923b4ab38917f0a3405a709b3
#
_cell.length_a   1.000
_cell.length_b   1.000
_cell.length_c   1.000
_cell.angle_alpha   90.00
_cell.angle_beta   90.00
_cell.angle_gamma   90.00
#
_symmetry.space_group_name_H-M   'P 1'
#
loop_
_entity.id
_entity.type
_entity.pdbx_description
1 polymer ?
#
loop_
_entity_poly.entity_id
_entity_poly.type
_entity_poly.pdbx_seq_one_letter_code
_entity_poly.pdbx_strand_id
1 'polypeptide(L)'
;MIKHLALAAVAASALVAATPALARPMTATDMHMMHRFGSPSISPDGRRALFTLSNTDLAKNKRNNPIHMLDLTRPGATPQPVAALKGAHDAMFGADGAIYYLSPVRGRDQLFRMPMGGAPVQMSDFGADISGYKVSASGNRVIVWADRPDCPDLACAATSFPAKSAGSGRVYDQMFVRHWDTWVEPGTKSRIYSFAVIGGKLGREARVTGNLIGDTPSKPFGGGEEIALSADGRMVYFALREAGRIEPSSTNLDIFAAPADGSSPPVNLTDANDGTDTQPTLSPDGRTLAYVAMARAGYESDRHVIMLRDLATGRTRALTQNWDRSAGSVTWAPDSRSLLITAQDVMEAPVWRVDVASGQVVRMTGNGSAGNVTATRDGGAIFTQNSIMAPDDLFRVDARGRVTRLTDVNRALLAQLDPVSFEKFAFAGANDARVWGFKLKPTLARGKLPIAFVVHGGPQGSFGNGWSYRWNSRLLSAPGYAVVSIDFHGSTGYGQAFTDSITNDWGGKPLEDLKRGLAFATAQDPQLDANNACALGASYGGYMMNWIAGRWPDRFKCLVQHDGVFDQRAMAYETEELWFTEWEHGGKAYYEDPAAYERWNPVNHVAQWKTPMLVITGEKDFRIPYTQGLASFTALQRRGIPSKLVVFPDENHWVLKPHNSIQWYDEVFGWMNRWMGAQPIMRKN
;
A
#
# COMPACT_ATOMS: atom_id res chain seq x y z
N MET A 1 56.98 -15.70 -67.39
CA MET A 1 56.32 -16.56 -66.46
C MET A 1 56.51 -15.98 -65.03
N ILE A 2 55.56 -15.18 -64.57
CA ILE A 2 55.59 -14.59 -63.23
C ILE A 2 54.37 -15.12 -62.51
N LYS A 3 54.61 -15.90 -61.44
CA LYS A 3 53.56 -16.44 -60.57
C LYS A 3 53.18 -15.37 -59.53
N HIS A 4 51.89 -15.03 -59.45
CA HIS A 4 51.33 -14.22 -58.40
C HIS A 4 51.02 -15.12 -57.15
N LEU A 5 51.62 -14.83 -56.02
CA LEU A 5 51.21 -15.33 -54.71
C LEU A 5 50.17 -14.37 -54.11
N ALA A 6 48.97 -14.88 -53.87
CA ALA A 6 47.97 -14.18 -53.09
C ALA A 6 48.14 -14.52 -51.60
N LEU A 7 48.42 -13.54 -50.75
CA LEU A 7 48.37 -13.65 -49.27
C LEU A 7 46.94 -13.50 -48.83
N ALA A 8 46.36 -14.54 -48.25
CA ALA A 8 45.10 -14.46 -47.52
C ALA A 8 45.36 -14.01 -46.05
N ALA A 9 44.95 -12.81 -45.73
CA ALA A 9 44.94 -12.34 -44.35
C ALA A 9 43.74 -12.90 -43.60
N VAL A 10 43.94 -13.79 -42.64
CA VAL A 10 42.92 -14.28 -41.72
C VAL A 10 42.78 -13.26 -40.59
N ALA A 11 41.67 -12.51 -40.58
CA ALA A 11 41.27 -11.65 -39.49
C ALA A 11 40.76 -12.51 -38.32
N ALA A 12 41.54 -12.71 -37.27
CA ALA A 12 41.10 -13.31 -36.03
C ALA A 12 40.26 -12.29 -35.26
N SER A 13 38.94 -12.45 -35.30
CA SER A 13 38.01 -11.71 -34.44
C SER A 13 38.17 -12.24 -33.00
N ALA A 14 38.87 -11.51 -32.16
CA ALA A 14 38.92 -11.78 -30.73
C ALA A 14 37.52 -11.52 -30.14
N LEU A 15 36.77 -12.57 -29.86
CA LEU A 15 35.62 -12.49 -28.95
C LEU A 15 36.18 -12.13 -27.55
N VAL A 16 36.07 -10.87 -27.19
CA VAL A 16 36.22 -10.45 -25.80
C VAL A 16 35.03 -11.06 -25.05
N ALA A 17 35.24 -12.21 -24.43
CA ALA A 17 34.29 -12.75 -23.45
C ALA A 17 34.22 -11.74 -22.31
N ALA A 18 33.12 -10.99 -22.22
CA ALA A 18 32.84 -10.13 -21.07
C ALA A 18 32.82 -11.05 -19.84
N THR A 19 33.82 -10.91 -18.97
CA THR A 19 33.78 -11.56 -17.64
C THR A 19 32.48 -11.14 -16.97
N PRO A 20 31.66 -12.07 -16.47
CA PRO A 20 30.46 -11.69 -15.74
C PRO A 20 30.89 -10.79 -14.57
N ALA A 21 30.32 -9.59 -14.52
CA ALA A 21 30.54 -8.69 -13.40
C ALA A 21 30.21 -9.46 -12.10
N LEU A 22 31.14 -9.47 -11.15
CA LEU A 22 30.88 -10.08 -9.85
C LEU A 22 29.66 -9.43 -9.21
N ALA A 23 28.74 -10.25 -8.70
CA ALA A 23 27.59 -9.77 -7.97
C ALA A 23 28.03 -8.89 -6.79
N ARG A 24 27.24 -7.89 -6.44
CA ARG A 24 27.55 -6.90 -5.40
C ARG A 24 26.39 -6.68 -4.43
N PRO A 25 26.64 -6.15 -3.23
CA PRO A 25 25.58 -5.77 -2.32
C PRO A 25 24.58 -4.78 -2.96
N MET A 26 23.32 -4.90 -2.61
CA MET A 26 22.28 -3.96 -3.00
C MET A 26 22.45 -2.63 -2.27
N THR A 27 22.19 -1.52 -2.95
CA THR A 27 22.18 -0.17 -2.36
C THR A 27 20.77 0.42 -2.35
N ALA A 28 20.54 1.46 -1.56
CA ALA A 28 19.28 2.21 -1.60
C ALA A 28 19.04 2.85 -2.99
N THR A 29 20.11 3.27 -3.67
CA THR A 29 20.05 3.73 -5.05
C THR A 29 19.52 2.63 -5.99
N ASP A 30 20.00 1.40 -5.87
CA ASP A 30 19.49 0.28 -6.68
C ASP A 30 17.99 0.07 -6.49
N MET A 31 17.51 0.13 -5.24
CA MET A 31 16.09 0.01 -4.93
C MET A 31 15.27 1.10 -5.64
N HIS A 32 15.76 2.34 -5.65
CA HIS A 32 15.08 3.43 -6.34
C HIS A 32 15.17 3.33 -7.87
N MET A 33 16.25 2.77 -8.41
CA MET A 33 16.41 2.58 -9.87
C MET A 33 15.58 1.41 -10.43
N MET A 34 14.98 0.56 -9.58
CA MET A 34 14.07 -0.47 -10.03
C MET A 34 12.77 0.12 -10.56
N HIS A 35 12.30 -0.41 -11.68
CA HIS A 35 11.00 -0.08 -12.24
C HIS A 35 9.87 -0.56 -11.33
N ARG A 36 8.79 0.23 -11.23
CA ARG A 36 7.61 -0.08 -10.41
C ARG A 36 6.38 -0.12 -11.29
N PHE A 37 5.61 -1.19 -11.19
CA PHE A 37 4.35 -1.34 -11.91
C PHE A 37 3.22 -0.56 -11.23
N GLY A 38 2.41 0.12 -12.07
CA GLY A 38 1.04 0.52 -11.71
C GLY A 38 0.03 -0.54 -12.12
N SER A 39 -1.23 -0.31 -11.77
CA SER A 39 -2.33 -1.22 -12.09
C SER A 39 -2.50 -1.41 -13.60
N PRO A 40 -2.55 -2.66 -14.10
CA PRO A 40 -2.74 -2.91 -15.52
C PRO A 40 -4.21 -2.75 -15.92
N SER A 41 -4.45 -2.12 -17.07
CA SER A 41 -5.72 -2.13 -17.77
C SER A 41 -5.61 -3.01 -19.00
N ILE A 42 -6.54 -3.96 -19.17
CA ILE A 42 -6.53 -4.93 -20.27
C ILE A 42 -7.49 -4.47 -21.35
N SER A 43 -7.04 -4.50 -22.61
CA SER A 43 -7.90 -4.17 -23.76
C SER A 43 -9.12 -5.11 -23.85
N PRO A 44 -10.29 -4.64 -24.36
CA PRO A 44 -11.49 -5.47 -24.43
C PRO A 44 -11.32 -6.76 -25.22
N ASP A 45 -10.39 -6.82 -26.18
CA ASP A 45 -10.06 -8.03 -26.94
C ASP A 45 -9.10 -8.97 -26.20
N GLY A 46 -8.58 -8.57 -25.02
CA GLY A 46 -7.63 -9.34 -24.21
C GLY A 46 -6.20 -9.41 -24.78
N ARG A 47 -5.89 -8.62 -25.80
CA ARG A 47 -4.62 -8.73 -26.56
C ARG A 47 -3.53 -7.77 -26.07
N ARG A 48 -3.89 -6.73 -25.29
CA ARG A 48 -2.97 -5.69 -24.84
C ARG A 48 -3.16 -5.41 -23.35
N ALA A 49 -2.06 -5.12 -22.67
CA ALA A 49 -2.07 -4.54 -21.32
C ALA A 49 -1.47 -3.12 -21.40
N LEU A 50 -2.14 -2.18 -20.77
CA LEU A 50 -1.70 -0.80 -20.56
C LEU A 50 -1.40 -0.60 -19.09
N PHE A 51 -0.27 -0.03 -18.73
CA PHE A 51 0.12 0.20 -17.34
C PHE A 51 1.20 1.27 -17.24
N THR A 52 1.32 1.85 -16.07
CA THR A 52 2.45 2.71 -15.73
C THR A 52 3.66 1.84 -15.38
N LEU A 53 4.82 2.16 -15.92
CA LEU A 53 6.11 1.59 -15.52
C LEU A 53 7.00 2.73 -15.03
N SER A 54 6.93 3.00 -13.72
CA SER A 54 7.61 4.13 -13.11
C SER A 54 9.12 3.93 -13.08
N ASN A 55 9.85 5.01 -13.26
CA ASN A 55 11.30 5.10 -13.06
C ASN A 55 11.65 6.33 -12.22
N THR A 56 12.81 6.29 -11.56
CA THR A 56 13.26 7.37 -10.68
C THR A 56 14.28 8.24 -11.41
N ASP A 57 14.06 9.56 -11.44
CA ASP A 57 15.02 10.59 -11.83
C ASP A 57 15.65 11.13 -10.53
N LEU A 58 16.78 10.56 -10.15
CA LEU A 58 17.49 10.97 -8.92
C LEU A 58 17.97 12.43 -9.00
N ALA A 59 18.41 12.90 -10.18
CA ALA A 59 18.87 14.29 -10.32
C ALA A 59 17.76 15.30 -9.98
N LYS A 60 16.49 14.94 -10.28
CA LYS A 60 15.33 15.76 -9.98
C LYS A 60 14.62 15.35 -8.69
N ASN A 61 15.12 14.35 -7.98
CA ASN A 61 14.51 13.80 -6.76
C ASN A 61 13.04 13.42 -6.93
N LYS A 62 12.66 12.82 -8.05
CA LYS A 62 11.27 12.47 -8.36
C LYS A 62 11.14 11.20 -9.19
N ARG A 63 9.94 10.65 -9.23
CA ARG A 63 9.57 9.56 -10.14
C ARG A 63 8.88 10.11 -11.37
N ASN A 64 9.17 9.49 -12.50
CA ASN A 64 8.44 9.66 -13.75
C ASN A 64 7.56 8.41 -13.92
N ASN A 65 6.34 8.60 -14.43
CA ASN A 65 5.33 7.55 -14.54
C ASN A 65 4.90 7.36 -16.02
N PRO A 66 5.82 7.01 -16.94
CA PRO A 66 5.43 6.78 -18.33
C PRO A 66 4.49 5.59 -18.46
N ILE A 67 3.50 5.74 -19.34
CA ILE A 67 2.54 4.71 -19.67
C ILE A 67 3.12 3.80 -20.75
N HIS A 68 3.05 2.50 -20.53
CA HIS A 68 3.55 1.47 -21.44
C HIS A 68 2.42 0.55 -21.90
N MET A 69 2.61 -0.02 -23.08
CA MET A 69 1.74 -1.05 -23.65
C MET A 69 2.53 -2.33 -23.86
N LEU A 70 1.91 -3.45 -23.51
CA LEU A 70 2.43 -4.82 -23.72
C LEU A 70 1.50 -5.57 -24.67
N ASP A 71 2.07 -6.21 -25.69
CA ASP A 71 1.34 -7.16 -26.55
C ASP A 71 1.27 -8.52 -25.85
N LEU A 72 0.09 -8.90 -25.38
CA LEU A 72 -0.16 -10.15 -24.67
C LEU A 72 -0.26 -11.38 -25.60
N THR A 73 -0.31 -11.16 -26.92
CA THR A 73 -0.35 -12.23 -27.92
C THR A 73 1.04 -12.78 -28.28
N ARG A 74 2.09 -12.06 -27.91
CA ARG A 74 3.48 -12.39 -28.24
C ARG A 74 4.25 -12.78 -26.99
N PRO A 75 4.56 -14.09 -26.80
CA PRO A 75 5.42 -14.53 -25.70
C PRO A 75 6.76 -13.77 -25.71
N GLY A 76 7.19 -13.28 -24.55
CA GLY A 76 8.43 -12.54 -24.39
C GLY A 76 8.42 -11.12 -24.98
N ALA A 77 7.25 -10.57 -25.34
CA ALA A 77 7.14 -9.17 -25.72
C ALA A 77 7.63 -8.25 -24.58
N THR A 78 8.30 -7.17 -24.97
CA THR A 78 8.75 -6.14 -24.01
C THR A 78 7.76 -4.98 -23.98
N PRO A 79 7.48 -4.40 -22.79
CA PRO A 79 6.65 -3.21 -22.67
C PRO A 79 7.22 -2.06 -23.51
N GLN A 80 6.37 -1.39 -24.29
CA GLN A 80 6.76 -0.23 -25.13
C GLN A 80 6.11 1.03 -24.58
N PRO A 81 6.85 2.14 -24.43
CA PRO A 81 6.26 3.41 -24.00
C PRO A 81 5.28 3.92 -25.07
N VAL A 82 4.14 4.44 -24.63
CA VAL A 82 3.13 5.04 -25.51
C VAL A 82 3.42 6.54 -25.62
N ALA A 83 4.16 6.93 -26.66
CA ALA A 83 4.64 8.31 -26.83
C ALA A 83 3.52 9.37 -26.83
N ALA A 84 2.35 9.04 -27.38
CA ALA A 84 1.16 9.92 -27.39
C ALA A 84 0.61 10.22 -25.98
N LEU A 85 0.98 9.43 -24.96
CA LEU A 85 0.54 9.58 -23.57
C LEU A 85 1.63 10.18 -22.67
N LYS A 86 2.60 10.90 -23.25
CA LYS A 86 3.63 11.57 -22.44
C LYS A 86 3.02 12.62 -21.52
N GLY A 87 3.26 12.48 -20.21
CA GLY A 87 2.70 13.35 -19.16
C GLY A 87 1.28 13.03 -18.75
N ALA A 88 0.66 12.01 -19.37
CA ALA A 88 -0.64 11.48 -18.96
C ALA A 88 -0.51 10.54 -17.73
N HIS A 89 -1.60 10.37 -17.02
CA HIS A 89 -1.73 9.40 -15.92
C HIS A 89 -3.14 8.78 -15.90
N ASP A 90 -3.34 7.78 -15.06
CA ASP A 90 -4.61 7.04 -14.87
C ASP A 90 -5.21 6.53 -16.21
N ALA A 91 -4.32 6.05 -17.09
CA ALA A 91 -4.75 5.57 -18.39
C ALA A 91 -5.37 4.18 -18.32
N MET A 92 -6.54 4.02 -18.92
CA MET A 92 -7.26 2.76 -19.00
C MET A 92 -7.94 2.55 -20.36
N PHE A 93 -8.13 1.29 -20.74
CA PHE A 93 -8.99 0.96 -21.88
C PHE A 93 -10.46 1.12 -21.51
N GLY A 94 -11.21 1.80 -22.37
CA GLY A 94 -12.67 1.74 -22.39
C GLY A 94 -13.18 0.48 -23.07
N ALA A 95 -14.44 0.16 -22.88
CA ALA A 95 -15.09 -0.97 -23.54
C ALA A 95 -15.12 -0.85 -25.08
N ASP A 96 -15.01 0.37 -25.59
CA ASP A 96 -14.89 0.71 -27.02
C ASP A 96 -13.46 0.47 -27.57
N GLY A 97 -12.53 0.04 -26.72
CA GLY A 97 -11.12 -0.17 -27.06
C GLY A 97 -10.29 1.11 -27.16
N ALA A 98 -10.86 2.28 -26.94
CA ALA A 98 -10.10 3.52 -26.83
C ALA A 98 -9.38 3.61 -25.48
N ILE A 99 -8.33 4.41 -25.41
CA ILE A 99 -7.65 4.71 -24.15
C ILE A 99 -8.19 6.04 -23.63
N TYR A 100 -8.68 6.00 -22.38
CA TYR A 100 -9.05 7.17 -21.60
C TYR A 100 -7.92 7.48 -20.62
N TYR A 101 -7.66 8.75 -20.32
CA TYR A 101 -6.58 9.14 -19.42
C TYR A 101 -6.74 10.59 -18.96
N LEU A 102 -6.06 10.92 -17.87
CA LEU A 102 -5.91 12.29 -17.40
C LEU A 102 -4.61 12.90 -17.90
N SER A 103 -4.66 14.18 -18.20
CA SER A 103 -3.48 14.96 -18.59
C SER A 103 -3.68 16.43 -18.23
N PRO A 104 -2.62 17.13 -17.76
CA PRO A 104 -2.75 18.52 -17.38
C PRO A 104 -2.93 19.45 -18.59
N VAL A 105 -3.96 20.30 -18.49
CA VAL A 105 -4.21 21.41 -19.41
C VAL A 105 -4.23 22.69 -18.58
N ARG A 106 -3.33 23.65 -18.88
CA ARG A 106 -3.18 24.89 -18.10
C ARG A 106 -3.01 24.64 -16.59
N GLY A 107 -2.29 23.54 -16.23
CA GLY A 107 -2.01 23.18 -14.83
C GLY A 107 -3.14 22.51 -14.10
N ARG A 108 -4.19 22.04 -14.80
CA ARG A 108 -5.34 21.27 -14.23
C ARG A 108 -5.53 19.99 -15.00
N ASP A 109 -5.75 18.90 -14.31
CA ASP A 109 -5.99 17.61 -14.94
C ASP A 109 -7.34 17.56 -15.64
N GLN A 110 -7.33 17.15 -16.90
CA GLN A 110 -8.47 17.04 -17.79
C GLN A 110 -8.56 15.65 -18.39
N LEU A 111 -9.77 15.22 -18.73
CA LEU A 111 -10.03 13.91 -19.33
C LEU A 111 -9.82 13.95 -20.85
N PHE A 112 -9.08 12.97 -21.33
CA PHE A 112 -8.83 12.72 -22.76
C PHE A 112 -9.28 11.32 -23.16
N ARG A 113 -9.59 11.18 -24.45
CA ARG A 113 -9.86 9.89 -25.10
C ARG A 113 -8.98 9.77 -26.34
N MET A 114 -8.32 8.64 -26.50
CA MET A 114 -7.49 8.32 -27.67
C MET A 114 -7.98 7.02 -28.31
N PRO A 115 -8.62 7.06 -29.50
CA PRO A 115 -8.91 5.85 -30.27
C PRO A 115 -7.63 5.08 -30.58
N MET A 116 -7.70 3.75 -30.64
CA MET A 116 -6.54 2.96 -31.04
C MET A 116 -6.08 3.34 -32.43
N GLY A 117 -4.81 3.78 -32.54
CA GLY A 117 -4.23 4.27 -33.80
C GLY A 117 -4.71 5.68 -34.23
N GLY A 118 -5.52 6.34 -33.41
CA GLY A 118 -6.01 7.70 -33.65
C GLY A 118 -5.29 8.76 -32.80
N ALA A 119 -5.62 10.02 -33.06
CA ALA A 119 -5.12 11.14 -32.26
C ALA A 119 -5.90 11.30 -30.95
N PRO A 120 -5.26 11.81 -29.88
CA PRO A 120 -5.95 12.19 -28.65
C PRO A 120 -7.00 13.28 -28.87
N VAL A 121 -8.13 13.14 -28.17
CA VAL A 121 -9.23 14.12 -28.15
C VAL A 121 -9.46 14.53 -26.70
N GLN A 122 -9.40 15.81 -26.41
CA GLN A 122 -9.76 16.35 -25.11
C GLN A 122 -11.29 16.30 -24.95
N MET A 123 -11.77 15.61 -23.89
CA MET A 123 -13.20 15.46 -23.57
C MET A 123 -13.71 16.53 -22.62
N SER A 124 -12.86 17.00 -21.70
CA SER A 124 -13.22 18.01 -20.69
C SER A 124 -12.34 19.26 -20.77
N ASP A 125 -12.91 20.41 -20.37
CA ASP A 125 -12.18 21.67 -20.13
C ASP A 125 -12.79 22.33 -18.90
N PHE A 126 -12.62 21.71 -17.75
CA PHE A 126 -13.16 22.18 -16.48
C PHE A 126 -12.30 23.27 -15.86
N GLY A 127 -12.95 24.20 -15.16
CA GLY A 127 -12.27 25.21 -14.34
C GLY A 127 -11.64 24.65 -13.06
N ALA A 128 -11.67 23.33 -12.85
CA ALA A 128 -11.18 22.63 -11.68
C ALA A 128 -10.33 21.41 -12.09
N ASP A 129 -9.47 20.95 -11.17
CA ASP A 129 -8.81 19.66 -11.28
C ASP A 129 -9.81 18.52 -11.07
N ILE A 130 -9.60 17.42 -11.75
CA ILE A 130 -10.28 16.15 -11.48
C ILE A 130 -9.27 15.14 -10.94
N SER A 131 -9.65 14.47 -9.86
CA SER A 131 -8.78 13.52 -9.17
C SER A 131 -8.85 12.11 -9.76
N GLY A 132 -9.89 11.84 -10.58
CA GLY A 132 -10.06 10.57 -11.27
C GLY A 132 -11.39 10.49 -12.02
N TYR A 133 -11.60 9.36 -12.72
CA TYR A 133 -12.77 9.18 -13.57
C TYR A 133 -13.15 7.70 -13.73
N LYS A 134 -14.40 7.47 -14.18
CA LYS A 134 -14.84 6.17 -14.75
C LYS A 134 -15.71 6.41 -15.97
N VAL A 135 -15.65 5.49 -16.93
CA VAL A 135 -16.46 5.50 -18.16
C VAL A 135 -17.36 4.27 -18.16
N SER A 136 -18.66 4.45 -18.47
CA SER A 136 -19.59 3.32 -18.60
C SER A 136 -19.17 2.38 -19.74
N ALA A 137 -19.49 1.10 -19.62
CA ALA A 137 -19.22 0.13 -20.70
C ALA A 137 -19.92 0.50 -22.02
N SER A 138 -21.07 1.15 -21.96
CA SER A 138 -21.79 1.68 -23.13
C SER A 138 -21.12 2.93 -23.75
N GLY A 139 -20.15 3.55 -23.04
CA GLY A 139 -19.48 4.78 -23.49
C GLY A 139 -20.34 6.05 -23.45
N ASN A 140 -21.57 5.97 -22.95
CA ASN A 140 -22.52 7.08 -22.93
C ASN A 140 -22.45 7.96 -21.68
N ARG A 141 -21.69 7.54 -20.66
CA ARG A 141 -21.58 8.23 -19.38
C ARG A 141 -20.14 8.24 -18.89
N VAL A 142 -19.72 9.38 -18.36
CA VAL A 142 -18.48 9.56 -17.62
C VAL A 142 -18.83 10.09 -16.23
N ILE A 143 -18.21 9.53 -15.21
CA ILE A 143 -18.17 10.13 -13.87
C ILE A 143 -16.75 10.59 -13.57
N VAL A 144 -16.63 11.71 -12.88
CA VAL A 144 -15.36 12.22 -12.35
C VAL A 144 -15.55 12.53 -10.87
N TRP A 145 -14.46 12.49 -10.13
CA TRP A 145 -14.44 12.98 -8.74
C TRP A 145 -13.38 14.05 -8.57
N ALA A 146 -13.67 14.97 -7.67
CA ALA A 146 -12.82 16.12 -7.41
C ALA A 146 -13.06 16.65 -6.00
N ASP A 147 -12.03 17.21 -5.39
CA ASP A 147 -12.13 17.95 -4.12
C ASP A 147 -12.80 19.29 -4.38
N ARG A 148 -14.01 19.46 -3.89
CA ARG A 148 -14.81 20.65 -4.14
C ARG A 148 -15.48 21.16 -2.86
N PRO A 149 -15.65 22.48 -2.72
CA PRO A 149 -16.57 23.05 -1.74
C PRO A 149 -18.00 22.53 -1.98
N ASP A 150 -18.90 22.82 -1.07
CA ASP A 150 -20.34 22.47 -1.24
C ASP A 150 -20.97 23.34 -2.35
N CYS A 151 -20.82 22.88 -3.56
CA CYS A 151 -21.22 23.57 -4.78
C CYS A 151 -22.11 22.67 -5.64
N PRO A 152 -23.08 23.23 -6.41
CA PRO A 152 -23.96 22.45 -7.28
C PRO A 152 -23.23 21.83 -8.48
N ASP A 153 -22.14 22.44 -8.93
CA ASP A 153 -21.39 22.01 -10.11
C ASP A 153 -19.86 22.01 -9.87
N LEU A 154 -19.14 21.29 -10.73
CA LEU A 154 -17.70 21.12 -10.67
C LEU A 154 -16.94 22.45 -10.87
N ALA A 155 -17.50 23.37 -11.66
CA ALA A 155 -16.83 24.62 -12.06
C ALA A 155 -17.11 25.77 -11.10
N CYS A 156 -17.97 25.57 -10.09
CA CYS A 156 -18.33 26.65 -9.19
C CYS A 156 -17.09 27.30 -8.55
N ALA A 157 -17.04 28.63 -8.57
CA ALA A 157 -16.08 29.35 -7.78
C ALA A 157 -16.40 29.17 -6.28
N ALA A 158 -15.37 29.06 -5.43
CA ALA A 158 -15.53 28.99 -3.99
C ALA A 158 -16.03 30.34 -3.40
N THR A 159 -17.21 30.78 -3.82
CA THR A 159 -17.84 32.02 -3.33
C THR A 159 -18.46 31.86 -1.95
N SER A 160 -18.59 30.61 -1.46
CA SER A 160 -19.24 30.28 -0.19
C SER A 160 -18.27 30.22 1.00
N PHE A 161 -16.97 30.30 0.77
CA PHE A 161 -16.03 30.42 1.88
C PHE A 161 -15.94 31.85 2.32
N PRO A 162 -15.84 32.09 3.64
CA PRO A 162 -15.49 33.42 4.10
C PRO A 162 -14.25 33.89 3.35
N ALA A 163 -14.29 35.08 2.81
CA ALA A 163 -13.16 35.66 2.09
C ALA A 163 -11.89 35.38 2.86
N LYS A 164 -10.89 34.77 2.17
CA LYS A 164 -9.61 34.45 2.79
C LYS A 164 -9.12 35.65 3.56
N SER A 165 -9.02 35.57 4.87
CA SER A 165 -8.56 36.69 5.68
C SER A 165 -7.17 37.08 5.20
N ALA A 166 -6.80 38.35 5.36
CA ALA A 166 -5.45 38.82 5.03
C ALA A 166 -4.36 38.14 5.88
N GLY A 167 -4.74 37.51 6.99
CA GLY A 167 -3.86 36.73 7.86
C GLY A 167 -3.67 35.29 7.38
N SER A 168 -2.60 34.66 7.84
CA SER A 168 -2.26 33.25 7.52
C SER A 168 -2.94 32.24 8.45
N GLY A 169 -3.74 32.69 9.43
CA GLY A 169 -4.39 31.80 10.40
C GLY A 169 -5.46 30.93 9.75
N ARG A 170 -5.49 29.64 10.11
CA ARG A 170 -6.55 28.69 9.76
C ARG A 170 -7.53 28.60 10.93
N VAL A 171 -8.81 28.56 10.65
CA VAL A 171 -9.87 28.49 11.65
C VAL A 171 -10.65 27.21 11.47
N TYR A 172 -10.75 26.44 12.55
CA TYR A 172 -11.50 25.17 12.60
C TYR A 172 -12.41 25.21 13.84
N ASP A 173 -13.62 24.74 13.70
CA ASP A 173 -14.62 24.58 14.78
C ASP A 173 -15.05 23.11 14.93
N GLN A 174 -14.52 22.24 14.09
CA GLN A 174 -14.73 20.77 14.13
C GLN A 174 -13.52 20.02 13.58
N MET A 175 -13.42 18.73 13.89
CA MET A 175 -12.48 17.79 13.26
C MET A 175 -13.09 17.24 11.96
N PHE A 176 -12.29 16.78 10.93
CA PHE A 176 -10.83 16.76 10.97
C PHE A 176 -10.23 18.15 10.75
N VAL A 177 -9.17 18.48 11.45
CA VAL A 177 -8.32 19.64 11.11
C VAL A 177 -7.14 19.24 10.23
N ARG A 178 -6.70 18.01 10.38
CA ARG A 178 -5.62 17.37 9.62
C ARG A 178 -6.02 15.95 9.27
N HIS A 179 -5.53 15.40 8.16
CA HIS A 179 -5.68 13.99 7.82
C HIS A 179 -4.43 13.52 7.10
N TRP A 180 -3.79 12.48 7.60
CA TRP A 180 -2.55 11.87 7.14
C TRP A 180 -1.34 12.81 7.11
N ASP A 181 -1.21 13.68 6.11
CA ASP A 181 -0.11 14.65 5.93
C ASP A 181 -0.61 16.03 5.49
N THR A 182 -1.90 16.21 5.44
CA THR A 182 -2.54 17.38 4.83
C THR A 182 -3.45 18.08 5.84
N TRP A 183 -3.37 19.42 5.91
CA TRP A 183 -4.36 20.22 6.58
C TRP A 183 -5.64 20.23 5.75
N VAL A 184 -6.76 19.90 6.39
CA VAL A 184 -8.06 19.87 5.73
C VAL A 184 -8.48 21.30 5.39
N GLU A 185 -8.92 21.52 4.14
CA GLU A 185 -9.53 22.80 3.74
C GLU A 185 -11.00 22.75 4.17
N PRO A 186 -11.43 23.65 5.11
CA PRO A 186 -12.79 23.61 5.65
C PRO A 186 -13.87 23.65 4.57
N GLY A 187 -14.90 22.80 4.71
CA GLY A 187 -16.03 22.73 3.77
C GLY A 187 -15.72 22.05 2.42
N THR A 188 -14.48 21.64 2.17
CA THR A 188 -14.09 20.91 0.97
C THR A 188 -14.21 19.41 1.20
N LYS A 189 -14.86 18.70 0.28
CA LYS A 189 -14.99 17.24 0.26
C LYS A 189 -14.77 16.70 -1.15
N SER A 190 -14.31 15.47 -1.26
CA SER A 190 -14.29 14.74 -2.53
C SER A 190 -15.72 14.40 -2.95
N ARG A 191 -16.10 14.75 -4.18
CA ARG A 191 -17.48 14.63 -4.69
C ARG A 191 -17.51 14.04 -6.09
N ILE A 192 -18.57 13.27 -6.39
CA ILE A 192 -18.76 12.67 -7.71
C ILE A 192 -19.67 13.55 -8.56
N TYR A 193 -19.19 13.81 -9.78
CA TYR A 193 -19.94 14.49 -10.85
C TYR A 193 -20.08 13.56 -12.06
N SER A 194 -21.22 13.58 -12.71
CA SER A 194 -21.55 12.72 -13.84
C SER A 194 -21.86 13.54 -15.08
N PHE A 195 -21.44 13.06 -16.24
CA PHE A 195 -21.62 13.70 -17.54
C PHE A 195 -22.12 12.72 -18.57
N ALA A 196 -23.15 13.10 -19.33
CA ALA A 196 -23.52 12.37 -20.54
C ALA A 196 -22.44 12.58 -21.61
N VAL A 197 -22.13 11.55 -22.39
CA VAL A 197 -21.20 11.66 -23.53
C VAL A 197 -22.02 11.84 -24.81
N ILE A 198 -21.86 12.99 -25.45
CA ILE A 198 -22.60 13.37 -26.67
C ILE A 198 -21.57 13.78 -27.74
N GLY A 199 -21.52 13.04 -28.85
CA GLY A 199 -20.55 13.33 -29.92
C GLY A 199 -19.07 13.29 -29.48
N GLY A 200 -18.76 12.46 -28.47
CA GLY A 200 -17.39 12.33 -27.93
C GLY A 200 -16.98 13.44 -26.95
N LYS A 201 -17.90 14.32 -26.57
CA LYS A 201 -17.69 15.39 -25.59
C LYS A 201 -18.58 15.18 -24.36
N LEU A 202 -18.15 15.74 -23.22
CA LEU A 202 -18.95 15.76 -22.01
C LEU A 202 -20.08 16.77 -22.13
N GLY A 203 -21.30 16.32 -21.91
CA GLY A 203 -22.53 17.11 -21.97
C GLY A 203 -22.95 17.65 -20.60
N ARG A 204 -24.28 17.59 -20.34
CA ARG A 204 -24.85 18.10 -19.08
C ARG A 204 -24.25 17.41 -17.87
N GLU A 205 -23.87 18.20 -16.89
CA GLU A 205 -23.38 17.80 -15.58
C GLU A 205 -24.53 17.44 -14.63
N ALA A 206 -24.26 16.47 -13.74
CA ALA A 206 -25.09 16.17 -12.58
C ALA A 206 -24.19 15.85 -11.37
N ARG A 207 -24.48 16.44 -10.22
CA ARG A 207 -23.85 16.10 -8.94
C ARG A 207 -24.49 14.81 -8.41
N VAL A 208 -23.72 13.72 -8.38
CA VAL A 208 -24.23 12.38 -8.00
C VAL A 208 -24.36 12.25 -6.48
N THR A 209 -23.47 12.85 -5.71
CA THR A 209 -23.47 12.77 -4.24
C THR A 209 -24.64 13.52 -3.57
N GLY A 210 -25.42 14.30 -4.33
CA GLY A 210 -26.54 15.07 -3.76
C GLY A 210 -26.08 15.98 -2.61
N ASN A 211 -26.79 15.91 -1.49
CA ASN A 211 -26.50 16.72 -0.29
C ASN A 211 -25.70 15.95 0.78
N LEU A 212 -25.18 14.76 0.47
CA LEU A 212 -24.36 13.99 1.40
C LEU A 212 -23.10 14.78 1.80
N ILE A 213 -22.76 14.70 3.09
CA ILE A 213 -21.59 15.38 3.68
C ILE A 213 -20.54 14.33 4.01
N GLY A 214 -19.65 14.05 3.07
CA GLY A 214 -18.57 13.08 3.21
C GLY A 214 -17.66 13.11 1.99
N ASP A 215 -16.52 12.45 2.09
CA ASP A 215 -15.60 12.26 0.99
C ASP A 215 -15.93 10.98 0.22
N THR A 216 -16.02 11.07 -1.10
CA THR A 216 -16.10 9.92 -2.00
C THR A 216 -15.29 10.18 -3.28
N PRO A 217 -14.19 9.43 -3.51
CA PRO A 217 -13.60 8.41 -2.62
C PRO A 217 -13.25 8.93 -1.24
N SER A 218 -13.21 8.00 -0.27
CA SER A 218 -12.94 8.32 1.14
C SER A 218 -11.48 8.79 1.33
N LYS A 219 -11.26 9.65 2.31
CA LYS A 219 -9.91 10.10 2.68
C LYS A 219 -9.34 9.20 3.80
N PRO A 220 -8.00 8.99 3.88
CA PRO A 220 -6.95 9.57 3.02
C PRO A 220 -6.61 8.69 1.80
N PHE A 221 -7.04 7.42 1.72
CA PHE A 221 -6.52 6.42 0.78
C PHE A 221 -7.56 5.86 -0.20
N GLY A 222 -8.81 6.22 -0.08
CA GLY A 222 -9.86 5.78 -1.01
C GLY A 222 -9.61 6.25 -2.44
N GLY A 223 -10.00 5.44 -3.41
CA GLY A 223 -9.81 5.68 -4.83
C GLY A 223 -10.98 5.15 -5.69
N GLY A 224 -10.69 4.93 -6.96
CA GLY A 224 -11.71 4.45 -7.90
C GLY A 224 -12.33 3.09 -7.56
N GLU A 225 -11.72 2.29 -6.69
CA GLU A 225 -12.28 1.02 -6.18
C GLU A 225 -13.53 1.24 -5.31
N GLU A 226 -13.68 2.42 -4.73
CA GLU A 226 -14.84 2.78 -3.93
C GLU A 226 -16.04 3.28 -4.76
N ILE A 227 -15.92 3.29 -6.09
CA ILE A 227 -16.95 3.78 -7.00
C ILE A 227 -17.21 2.74 -8.08
N ALA A 228 -18.47 2.37 -8.31
CA ALA A 228 -18.90 1.54 -9.43
C ALA A 228 -19.94 2.28 -10.30
N LEU A 229 -19.79 2.14 -11.62
CA LEU A 229 -20.72 2.69 -12.61
C LEU A 229 -21.38 1.52 -13.36
N SER A 230 -22.71 1.52 -13.47
CA SER A 230 -23.42 0.49 -14.23
C SER A 230 -23.01 0.48 -15.70
N ALA A 231 -23.06 -0.69 -16.34
CA ALA A 231 -22.61 -0.85 -17.73
C ALA A 231 -23.37 0.07 -18.70
N ASP A 232 -24.66 0.30 -18.45
CA ASP A 232 -25.53 1.20 -19.22
C ASP A 232 -25.36 2.69 -18.86
N GLY A 233 -24.56 3.00 -17.84
CA GLY A 233 -24.27 4.37 -17.39
C GLY A 233 -25.40 5.03 -16.62
N ARG A 234 -26.39 4.27 -16.10
CA ARG A 234 -27.56 4.84 -15.43
C ARG A 234 -27.41 4.99 -13.93
N MET A 235 -26.66 4.08 -13.29
CA MET A 235 -26.49 4.04 -11.83
C MET A 235 -25.05 4.16 -11.43
N VAL A 236 -24.79 4.89 -10.34
CA VAL A 236 -23.51 4.97 -9.65
C VAL A 236 -23.67 4.38 -8.25
N TYR A 237 -22.74 3.54 -7.85
CA TYR A 237 -22.61 2.99 -6.49
C TYR A 237 -21.29 3.49 -5.91
N PHE A 238 -21.29 3.97 -4.69
CA PHE A 238 -20.08 4.55 -4.11
C PHE A 238 -20.07 4.40 -2.59
N ALA A 239 -18.87 4.28 -2.02
CA ALA A 239 -18.69 4.31 -0.57
C ALA A 239 -18.56 5.77 -0.08
N LEU A 240 -19.17 6.07 1.08
CA LEU A 240 -19.09 7.38 1.72
C LEU A 240 -19.31 7.25 3.22
N ARG A 241 -18.54 8.01 4.01
CA ARG A 241 -18.75 8.17 5.45
C ARG A 241 -19.52 9.47 5.71
N GLU A 242 -20.73 9.36 6.28
CA GLU A 242 -21.54 10.51 6.66
C GLU A 242 -21.64 10.59 8.19
N ALA A 243 -20.55 10.91 8.85
CA ALA A 243 -20.45 10.90 10.31
C ALA A 243 -20.39 12.30 10.98
N GLY A 244 -20.33 13.39 10.18
CA GLY A 244 -20.31 14.77 10.69
C GLY A 244 -19.20 15.00 11.72
N ARG A 245 -19.56 15.51 12.91
CA ARG A 245 -18.57 15.86 13.95
C ARG A 245 -17.83 14.67 14.54
N ILE A 246 -18.39 13.48 14.46
CA ILE A 246 -17.77 12.23 14.96
C ILE A 246 -16.93 11.53 13.89
N GLU A 247 -16.78 12.10 12.70
CA GLU A 247 -16.05 11.50 11.59
C GLU A 247 -14.68 10.92 12.00
N PRO A 248 -13.83 11.59 12.81
CA PRO A 248 -12.55 11.06 13.26
C PRO A 248 -12.61 9.85 14.21
N SER A 249 -13.78 9.55 14.78
CA SER A 249 -14.02 8.40 15.66
C SER A 249 -14.86 7.31 14.98
N SER A 250 -15.24 7.48 13.72
CA SER A 250 -16.13 6.58 12.99
C SER A 250 -15.41 5.89 11.83
N THR A 251 -15.49 4.57 11.76
CA THR A 251 -15.07 3.79 10.58
C THR A 251 -16.24 3.45 9.65
N ASN A 252 -17.45 3.94 9.93
CA ASN A 252 -18.65 3.62 9.17
C ASN A 252 -18.62 4.25 7.77
N LEU A 253 -18.21 3.46 6.77
CA LEU A 253 -18.40 3.72 5.35
C LEU A 253 -19.61 2.92 4.89
N ASP A 254 -20.58 3.60 4.27
CA ASP A 254 -21.75 2.97 3.66
C ASP A 254 -21.68 2.97 2.15
N ILE A 255 -22.32 1.97 1.51
CA ILE A 255 -22.53 1.94 0.07
C ILE A 255 -23.82 2.69 -0.28
N PHE A 256 -23.68 3.74 -1.06
CA PHE A 256 -24.80 4.49 -1.63
C PHE A 256 -25.03 4.13 -3.09
N ALA A 257 -26.29 4.23 -3.53
CA ALA A 257 -26.68 4.12 -4.92
C ALA A 257 -27.40 5.39 -5.35
N ALA A 258 -27.05 5.92 -6.53
CA ALA A 258 -27.70 7.10 -7.10
C ALA A 258 -27.87 6.97 -8.60
N PRO A 259 -28.95 7.54 -9.20
CA PRO A 259 -29.02 7.74 -10.63
C PRO A 259 -27.87 8.63 -11.11
N ALA A 260 -27.22 8.21 -12.18
CA ALA A 260 -26.08 8.94 -12.71
C ALA A 260 -26.44 10.32 -13.30
N ASP A 261 -27.71 10.58 -13.57
CA ASP A 261 -28.21 11.86 -14.05
C ASP A 261 -28.63 12.81 -12.92
N GLY A 262 -28.49 12.38 -11.65
CA GLY A 262 -28.85 13.17 -10.48
C GLY A 262 -30.36 13.39 -10.33
N SER A 263 -31.20 12.58 -10.97
CA SER A 263 -32.67 12.74 -10.97
C SER A 263 -33.33 12.46 -9.62
N SER A 264 -32.63 11.77 -8.72
CA SER A 264 -33.03 11.58 -7.32
C SER A 264 -31.84 11.54 -6.38
N PRO A 265 -32.05 11.80 -5.09
CA PRO A 265 -30.98 11.69 -4.08
C PRO A 265 -30.38 10.28 -3.99
N PRO A 266 -29.12 10.16 -3.52
CA PRO A 266 -28.54 8.87 -3.18
C PRO A 266 -29.34 8.12 -2.12
N VAL A 267 -29.36 6.79 -2.23
CA VAL A 267 -29.98 5.88 -1.25
C VAL A 267 -28.89 5.05 -0.60
N ASN A 268 -28.85 5.04 0.74
CA ASN A 268 -27.96 4.16 1.51
C ASN A 268 -28.42 2.72 1.37
N LEU A 269 -27.54 1.83 0.94
CA LEU A 269 -27.83 0.40 0.74
C LEU A 269 -27.39 -0.47 1.93
N THR A 270 -26.58 0.06 2.82
CA THR A 270 -25.93 -0.68 3.93
C THR A 270 -26.15 -0.07 5.31
N ASP A 271 -27.09 0.86 5.44
CA ASP A 271 -27.48 1.60 6.66
C ASP A 271 -27.61 0.73 7.94
N ALA A 272 -27.85 -0.57 7.80
CA ALA A 272 -27.97 -1.50 8.91
C ALA A 272 -26.62 -2.01 9.47
N ASN A 273 -25.51 -1.65 8.86
CA ASN A 273 -24.16 -2.06 9.30
C ASN A 273 -23.36 -0.83 9.75
N ASP A 274 -23.06 -0.75 11.03
CA ASP A 274 -22.24 0.33 11.60
C ASP A 274 -20.71 0.16 11.34
N GLY A 275 -20.31 -0.94 10.69
CA GLY A 275 -18.94 -1.20 10.25
C GLY A 275 -18.63 -0.57 8.88
N THR A 276 -17.47 -0.88 8.33
CA THR A 276 -17.07 -0.39 7.00
C THR A 276 -17.64 -1.27 5.90
N ASP A 277 -18.42 -0.68 4.99
CA ASP A 277 -18.83 -1.27 3.71
C ASP A 277 -18.17 -0.51 2.56
N THR A 278 -17.35 -1.20 1.74
CA THR A 278 -16.55 -0.53 0.70
C THR A 278 -16.31 -1.42 -0.53
N GLN A 279 -15.62 -0.89 -1.53
CA GLN A 279 -15.25 -1.56 -2.78
C GLN A 279 -16.46 -2.13 -3.56
N PRO A 280 -17.51 -1.33 -3.83
CA PRO A 280 -18.65 -1.81 -4.62
C PRO A 280 -18.21 -2.18 -6.03
N THR A 281 -18.61 -3.36 -6.50
CA THR A 281 -18.32 -3.83 -7.87
C THR A 281 -19.51 -4.58 -8.45
N LEU A 282 -19.89 -4.25 -9.68
CA LEU A 282 -21.04 -4.85 -10.35
C LEU A 282 -20.65 -6.11 -11.12
N SER A 283 -21.49 -7.14 -11.03
CA SER A 283 -21.34 -8.31 -11.90
C SER A 283 -21.47 -7.91 -13.39
N PRO A 284 -20.77 -8.59 -14.31
CA PRO A 284 -20.85 -8.32 -15.74
C PRO A 284 -22.27 -8.37 -16.32
N ASP A 285 -23.17 -9.20 -15.76
CA ASP A 285 -24.57 -9.27 -16.14
C ASP A 285 -25.47 -8.15 -15.54
N GLY A 286 -24.88 -7.29 -14.69
CA GLY A 286 -25.53 -6.15 -14.06
C GLY A 286 -26.57 -6.48 -12.99
N ARG A 287 -26.62 -7.74 -12.50
CA ARG A 287 -27.67 -8.18 -11.56
C ARG A 287 -27.23 -8.15 -10.10
N THR A 288 -25.96 -8.24 -9.85
CA THR A 288 -25.41 -8.37 -8.49
C THR A 288 -24.39 -7.29 -8.21
N LEU A 289 -24.52 -6.64 -7.07
CA LEU A 289 -23.47 -5.80 -6.48
C LEU A 289 -22.69 -6.64 -5.48
N ALA A 290 -21.38 -6.80 -5.67
CA ALA A 290 -20.48 -7.30 -4.65
C ALA A 290 -19.79 -6.12 -3.96
N TYR A 291 -19.52 -6.27 -2.66
CA TYR A 291 -18.76 -5.32 -1.86
C TYR A 291 -18.11 -6.06 -0.70
N VAL A 292 -17.19 -5.44 0.02
CA VAL A 292 -16.63 -5.99 1.25
C VAL A 292 -17.19 -5.27 2.46
N ALA A 293 -17.46 -6.01 3.53
CA ALA A 293 -18.05 -5.51 4.76
C ALA A 293 -17.22 -5.94 5.98
N MET A 294 -16.99 -5.02 6.89
CA MET A 294 -16.56 -5.27 8.27
C MET A 294 -17.77 -5.27 9.19
N ALA A 295 -17.76 -6.11 10.22
CA ALA A 295 -18.90 -6.24 11.12
C ALA A 295 -18.85 -5.31 12.34
N ARG A 296 -17.65 -4.78 12.69
CA ARG A 296 -17.42 -4.05 13.93
C ARG A 296 -17.13 -2.58 13.67
N ALA A 297 -17.98 -1.71 14.24
CA ALA A 297 -17.75 -0.26 14.23
C ALA A 297 -16.47 0.11 15.00
N GLY A 298 -15.71 1.08 14.48
CA GLY A 298 -14.48 1.59 15.10
C GLY A 298 -13.24 0.72 14.92
N TYR A 299 -13.33 -0.43 14.25
CA TYR A 299 -12.21 -1.35 14.07
C TYR A 299 -11.82 -1.52 12.60
N GLU A 300 -10.80 -0.81 12.17
CA GLU A 300 -10.33 -0.82 10.77
C GLU A 300 -9.56 -2.08 10.35
N SER A 301 -9.25 -2.98 11.28
CA SER A 301 -8.62 -4.27 11.01
C SER A 301 -9.58 -5.45 11.16
N ASP A 302 -10.89 -5.17 11.18
CA ASP A 302 -11.89 -6.22 11.13
C ASP A 302 -11.85 -6.96 9.78
N ARG A 303 -12.35 -8.18 9.78
CA ARG A 303 -12.30 -9.02 8.58
C ARG A 303 -13.24 -8.52 7.50
N HIS A 304 -12.70 -8.29 6.32
CA HIS A 304 -13.48 -8.04 5.12
C HIS A 304 -14.18 -9.32 4.66
N VAL A 305 -15.49 -9.37 4.83
CA VAL A 305 -16.38 -10.42 4.30
C VAL A 305 -16.96 -9.94 2.98
N ILE A 306 -16.91 -10.76 1.93
CA ILE A 306 -17.56 -10.42 0.65
C ILE A 306 -19.06 -10.58 0.82
N MET A 307 -19.79 -9.50 0.51
CA MET A 307 -21.25 -9.43 0.49
C MET A 307 -21.74 -9.39 -0.95
N LEU A 308 -22.88 -10.02 -1.20
CA LEU A 308 -23.57 -9.98 -2.49
C LEU A 308 -24.99 -9.46 -2.30
N ARG A 309 -25.33 -8.39 -3.04
CA ARG A 309 -26.66 -7.80 -3.08
C ARG A 309 -27.28 -8.04 -4.45
N ASP A 310 -28.43 -8.71 -4.49
CA ASP A 310 -29.27 -8.82 -5.68
C ASP A 310 -29.95 -7.46 -5.93
N LEU A 311 -29.69 -6.86 -7.08
CA LEU A 311 -30.15 -5.49 -7.37
C LEU A 311 -31.64 -5.41 -7.69
N ALA A 312 -32.28 -6.51 -8.13
CA ALA A 312 -33.70 -6.53 -8.42
C ALA A 312 -34.57 -6.66 -7.15
N THR A 313 -34.10 -7.46 -6.19
CA THR A 313 -34.85 -7.77 -4.96
C THR A 313 -34.38 -6.98 -3.75
N GLY A 314 -33.17 -6.40 -3.79
CA GLY A 314 -32.50 -5.76 -2.67
C GLY A 314 -31.98 -6.72 -1.59
N ARG A 315 -32.11 -8.05 -1.78
CA ARG A 315 -31.64 -9.05 -0.81
C ARG A 315 -30.11 -9.12 -0.78
N THR A 316 -29.55 -9.09 0.42
CA THR A 316 -28.10 -9.20 0.66
C THR A 316 -27.77 -10.52 1.36
N ARG A 317 -26.65 -11.13 1.01
CA ARG A 317 -26.07 -12.29 1.71
C ARG A 317 -24.56 -12.20 1.81
N ALA A 318 -24.01 -12.74 2.90
CA ALA A 318 -22.59 -12.93 3.04
C ALA A 318 -22.12 -14.14 2.18
N LEU A 319 -21.06 -13.94 1.39
CA LEU A 319 -20.48 -14.99 0.55
C LEU A 319 -19.34 -15.73 1.26
N THR A 320 -18.46 -15.02 1.95
CA THR A 320 -17.23 -15.57 2.56
C THR A 320 -17.27 -15.59 4.10
N GLN A 321 -18.46 -15.64 4.71
CA GLN A 321 -18.61 -15.61 6.17
C GLN A 321 -17.80 -16.70 6.88
N ASN A 322 -17.73 -17.89 6.29
CA ASN A 322 -17.05 -19.05 6.88
C ASN A 322 -15.56 -19.18 6.47
N TRP A 323 -15.01 -18.19 5.77
CA TRP A 323 -13.62 -18.18 5.39
C TRP A 323 -12.84 -17.18 6.23
N ASP A 324 -11.93 -17.69 7.05
CA ASP A 324 -11.19 -16.89 8.04
C ASP A 324 -9.97 -16.18 7.45
N ARG A 325 -10.19 -15.44 6.36
CA ARG A 325 -9.24 -14.50 5.74
C ARG A 325 -9.99 -13.25 5.32
N SER A 326 -9.29 -12.14 5.28
CA SER A 326 -9.81 -10.84 4.85
C SER A 326 -9.64 -10.66 3.34
N ALA A 327 -10.72 -10.39 2.62
CA ALA A 327 -10.65 -10.11 1.19
C ALA A 327 -10.01 -8.72 0.96
N GLY A 328 -8.93 -8.66 0.17
CA GLY A 328 -8.24 -7.41 -0.16
C GLY A 328 -8.87 -6.70 -1.35
N SER A 329 -8.76 -7.27 -2.54
CA SER A 329 -9.39 -6.75 -3.76
C SER A 329 -10.45 -7.71 -4.27
N VAL A 330 -11.50 -7.18 -4.92
CA VAL A 330 -12.60 -8.00 -5.47
C VAL A 330 -12.79 -7.67 -6.94
N THR A 331 -12.66 -8.67 -7.80
CA THR A 331 -12.83 -8.55 -9.26
C THR A 331 -13.75 -9.65 -9.77
N TRP A 332 -14.81 -9.29 -10.50
CA TRP A 332 -15.69 -10.26 -11.12
C TRP A 332 -15.01 -10.99 -12.28
N ALA A 333 -15.18 -12.29 -12.35
CA ALA A 333 -14.94 -13.03 -13.58
C ALA A 333 -16.02 -12.70 -14.63
N PRO A 334 -15.69 -12.76 -15.94
CA PRO A 334 -16.62 -12.37 -17.00
C PRO A 334 -17.93 -13.18 -17.08
N ASP A 335 -17.94 -14.35 -16.46
CA ASP A 335 -19.11 -15.26 -16.42
C ASP A 335 -20.15 -14.90 -15.34
N SER A 336 -19.87 -13.89 -14.48
CA SER A 336 -20.67 -13.53 -13.32
C SER A 336 -20.86 -14.65 -12.28
N ARG A 337 -20.06 -15.73 -12.36
CA ARG A 337 -20.19 -16.92 -11.49
C ARG A 337 -19.06 -17.04 -10.48
N SER A 338 -17.98 -16.33 -10.66
CA SER A 338 -16.88 -16.32 -9.73
C SER A 338 -16.29 -14.92 -9.53
N LEU A 339 -15.66 -14.74 -8.37
CA LEU A 339 -14.86 -13.57 -8.04
C LEU A 339 -13.39 -14.00 -7.97
N LEU A 340 -12.50 -13.13 -8.41
CA LEU A 340 -11.06 -13.21 -8.20
C LEU A 340 -10.68 -12.18 -7.15
N ILE A 341 -9.96 -12.62 -6.11
CA ILE A 341 -9.63 -11.78 -4.98
C ILE A 341 -8.16 -11.97 -4.59
N THR A 342 -7.61 -11.00 -3.88
CA THR A 342 -6.37 -11.18 -3.11
C THR A 342 -6.72 -11.32 -1.63
N ALA A 343 -5.94 -12.11 -0.89
CA ALA A 343 -6.03 -12.17 0.56
C ALA A 343 -4.73 -12.70 1.13
N GLN A 344 -4.34 -12.17 2.29
CA GLN A 344 -3.16 -12.65 3.01
C GLN A 344 -3.40 -14.04 3.62
N ASP A 345 -2.40 -14.89 3.51
CA ASP A 345 -2.37 -16.23 4.10
C ASP A 345 -0.94 -16.64 4.46
N VAL A 346 -0.60 -16.63 5.73
CA VAL A 346 0.70 -17.04 6.28
C VAL A 346 1.87 -16.42 5.52
N MET A 347 2.02 -15.10 5.63
CA MET A 347 3.08 -14.29 4.97
C MET A 347 2.99 -14.19 3.45
N GLU A 348 2.02 -14.80 2.79
CA GLU A 348 1.80 -14.72 1.35
C GLU A 348 0.50 -13.94 1.08
N ALA A 349 0.36 -13.40 -0.13
CA ALA A 349 -0.89 -12.81 -0.60
C ALA A 349 -1.24 -13.32 -2.00
N PRO A 350 -1.71 -14.57 -2.13
CA PRO A 350 -2.06 -15.16 -3.41
C PRO A 350 -3.36 -14.62 -4.00
N VAL A 351 -3.57 -14.91 -5.28
CA VAL A 351 -4.88 -14.77 -5.92
C VAL A 351 -5.74 -15.99 -5.55
N TRP A 352 -6.99 -15.73 -5.20
CA TRP A 352 -8.01 -16.74 -4.89
C TRP A 352 -9.18 -16.60 -5.85
N ARG A 353 -9.87 -17.70 -6.13
CA ARG A 353 -11.18 -17.72 -6.78
C ARG A 353 -12.25 -18.05 -5.76
N VAL A 354 -13.35 -17.29 -5.79
CA VAL A 354 -14.53 -17.54 -4.96
C VAL A 354 -15.70 -17.86 -5.87
N ASP A 355 -16.31 -19.03 -5.69
CA ASP A 355 -17.54 -19.42 -6.40
C ASP A 355 -18.74 -18.66 -5.82
N VAL A 356 -19.48 -17.97 -6.67
CA VAL A 356 -20.58 -17.07 -6.27
C VAL A 356 -21.76 -17.85 -5.69
N ALA A 357 -22.02 -19.07 -6.16
CA ALA A 357 -23.16 -19.86 -5.70
C ALA A 357 -22.90 -20.49 -4.33
N SER A 358 -21.74 -21.12 -4.15
CA SER A 358 -21.40 -21.89 -2.96
C SER A 358 -20.57 -21.13 -1.92
N GLY A 359 -19.88 -20.05 -2.29
CA GLY A 359 -18.89 -19.39 -1.44
C GLY A 359 -17.56 -20.16 -1.29
N GLN A 360 -17.36 -21.22 -2.05
CA GLN A 360 -16.11 -21.97 -2.02
C GLN A 360 -14.93 -21.11 -2.48
N VAL A 361 -13.86 -21.08 -1.67
CA VAL A 361 -12.64 -20.32 -1.94
C VAL A 361 -11.51 -21.28 -2.33
N VAL A 362 -10.89 -21.05 -3.48
CA VAL A 362 -9.79 -21.88 -4.01
C VAL A 362 -8.59 -20.99 -4.33
N ARG A 363 -7.42 -21.37 -3.80
CA ARG A 363 -6.15 -20.68 -4.09
C ARG A 363 -5.73 -20.93 -5.53
N MET A 364 -5.41 -19.89 -6.29
CA MET A 364 -5.00 -19.97 -7.70
C MET A 364 -3.50 -19.79 -7.90
N THR A 365 -2.81 -19.04 -7.05
CA THR A 365 -1.38 -18.75 -7.24
C THR A 365 -0.54 -19.26 -6.07
N GLY A 366 0.76 -19.40 -6.31
CA GLY A 366 1.74 -19.88 -5.32
C GLY A 366 2.18 -18.79 -4.33
N ASN A 367 3.46 -18.84 -3.98
CA ASN A 367 4.06 -17.92 -3.03
C ASN A 367 4.34 -16.55 -3.65
N GLY A 368 4.40 -15.52 -2.81
CA GLY A 368 4.59 -14.12 -3.16
C GLY A 368 3.35 -13.28 -2.83
N SER A 369 3.43 -12.01 -3.14
CA SER A 369 2.34 -11.05 -2.94
C SER A 369 1.77 -10.61 -4.28
N ALA A 370 0.54 -11.04 -4.57
CA ALA A 370 -0.22 -10.65 -5.76
C ALA A 370 -1.01 -9.36 -5.50
N GLY A 371 -1.15 -8.54 -6.53
CA GLY A 371 -1.96 -7.32 -6.53
C GLY A 371 -2.52 -7.00 -7.92
N ASN A 372 -3.36 -5.98 -8.00
CA ASN A 372 -3.86 -5.44 -9.28
C ASN A 372 -4.47 -6.52 -10.19
N VAL A 373 -5.35 -7.36 -9.64
CA VAL A 373 -5.94 -8.51 -10.34
C VAL A 373 -6.97 -8.05 -11.35
N THR A 374 -6.78 -8.42 -12.61
CA THR A 374 -7.75 -8.20 -13.70
C THR A 374 -8.15 -9.54 -14.30
N ALA A 375 -9.46 -9.84 -14.30
CA ALA A 375 -9.98 -11.08 -14.87
C ALA A 375 -9.79 -11.14 -16.38
N THR A 376 -9.51 -12.32 -16.92
CA THR A 376 -9.42 -12.57 -18.35
C THR A 376 -10.59 -13.40 -18.87
N ARG A 377 -10.93 -13.28 -20.16
CA ARG A 377 -12.10 -13.93 -20.77
C ARG A 377 -12.09 -15.46 -20.67
N ASP A 378 -10.93 -16.07 -20.54
CA ASP A 378 -10.75 -17.51 -20.38
C ASP A 378 -10.88 -18.00 -18.93
N GLY A 379 -11.35 -17.14 -18.02
CA GLY A 379 -11.57 -17.47 -16.62
C GLY A 379 -10.29 -17.46 -15.77
N GLY A 380 -9.19 -16.93 -16.30
CA GLY A 380 -7.96 -16.66 -15.58
C GLY A 380 -7.84 -15.21 -15.10
N ALA A 381 -6.62 -14.77 -14.80
CA ALA A 381 -6.31 -13.39 -14.44
C ALA A 381 -4.95 -12.93 -14.95
N ILE A 382 -4.81 -11.63 -15.16
CA ILE A 382 -3.52 -10.93 -15.22
C ILE A 382 -3.39 -10.13 -13.93
N PHE A 383 -2.22 -10.18 -13.31
CA PHE A 383 -1.97 -9.57 -12.01
C PHE A 383 -0.49 -9.18 -11.86
N THR A 384 -0.19 -8.25 -10.95
CA THR A 384 1.19 -8.00 -10.53
C THR A 384 1.55 -8.96 -9.41
N GLN A 385 2.80 -9.39 -9.35
CA GLN A 385 3.32 -10.20 -8.24
C GLN A 385 4.75 -9.81 -7.91
N ASN A 386 5.00 -9.65 -6.62
CA ASN A 386 6.32 -9.45 -6.05
C ASN A 386 6.63 -10.51 -4.97
N SER A 387 7.82 -10.45 -4.45
CA SER A 387 8.24 -11.19 -3.26
C SER A 387 9.38 -10.45 -2.57
N ILE A 388 9.78 -10.87 -1.38
CA ILE A 388 10.95 -10.31 -0.70
C ILE A 388 12.23 -10.35 -1.56
N MET A 389 12.26 -11.20 -2.59
CA MET A 389 13.40 -11.39 -3.50
C MET A 389 13.42 -10.40 -4.66
N ALA A 390 12.25 -9.92 -5.13
CA ALA A 390 12.14 -9.08 -6.32
C ALA A 390 10.86 -8.23 -6.28
N PRO A 391 10.91 -6.99 -6.86
CA PRO A 391 9.73 -6.15 -7.03
C PRO A 391 8.75 -6.74 -8.04
N ASP A 392 7.60 -6.06 -8.20
CA ASP A 392 6.54 -6.48 -9.10
C ASP A 392 6.99 -6.72 -10.54
N ASP A 393 6.43 -7.78 -11.11
CA ASP A 393 6.32 -8.02 -12.52
C ASP A 393 4.88 -8.44 -12.86
N LEU A 394 4.56 -8.47 -14.15
CA LEU A 394 3.25 -8.87 -14.63
C LEU A 394 3.20 -10.38 -14.86
N PHE A 395 2.16 -11.01 -14.34
CA PHE A 395 1.92 -12.44 -14.42
C PHE A 395 0.51 -12.73 -14.97
N ARG A 396 0.33 -13.91 -15.50
CA ARG A 396 -0.97 -14.49 -15.86
C ARG A 396 -1.17 -15.80 -15.12
N VAL A 397 -2.34 -16.02 -14.61
CA VAL A 397 -2.81 -17.34 -14.17
C VAL A 397 -3.98 -17.76 -15.05
N ASP A 398 -3.94 -18.98 -15.59
CA ASP A 398 -5.07 -19.53 -16.36
C ASP A 398 -6.14 -20.14 -15.44
N ALA A 399 -7.27 -20.54 -16.02
CA ALA A 399 -8.38 -21.13 -15.27
C ALA A 399 -8.01 -22.43 -14.51
N ARG A 400 -6.90 -23.06 -14.87
CA ARG A 400 -6.37 -24.28 -14.24
C ARG A 400 -5.33 -24.00 -13.14
N GLY A 401 -5.03 -22.74 -12.87
CA GLY A 401 -4.03 -22.32 -11.88
C GLY A 401 -2.58 -22.35 -12.39
N ARG A 402 -2.34 -22.47 -13.70
CA ARG A 402 -0.98 -22.40 -14.25
C ARG A 402 -0.56 -20.94 -14.35
N VAL A 403 0.50 -20.59 -13.60
CA VAL A 403 1.08 -19.23 -13.57
C VAL A 403 2.17 -19.10 -14.64
N THR A 404 2.15 -17.99 -15.37
CA THR A 404 3.15 -17.61 -16.37
C THR A 404 3.59 -16.18 -16.11
N ARG A 405 4.89 -15.93 -16.01
CA ARG A 405 5.45 -14.59 -15.94
C ARG A 405 5.42 -13.94 -17.33
N LEU A 406 4.89 -12.73 -17.45
CA LEU A 406 4.73 -11.99 -18.69
C LEU A 406 5.85 -10.97 -18.92
N THR A 407 6.44 -10.43 -17.84
CA THR A 407 7.51 -9.44 -17.90
C THR A 407 8.66 -9.81 -16.96
N ASP A 408 9.84 -9.21 -17.17
CA ASP A 408 11.01 -9.34 -16.31
C ASP A 408 11.84 -8.04 -16.38
N VAL A 409 11.17 -6.93 -16.00
CA VAL A 409 11.68 -5.57 -16.25
C VAL A 409 12.90 -5.20 -15.40
N ASN A 410 13.07 -5.83 -14.24
CA ASN A 410 14.17 -5.57 -13.31
C ASN A 410 15.29 -6.62 -13.39
N ARG A 411 15.22 -7.58 -14.33
CA ARG A 411 16.13 -8.72 -14.42
C ARG A 411 17.60 -8.31 -14.45
N ALA A 412 17.94 -7.33 -15.28
CA ALA A 412 19.32 -6.92 -15.49
C ALA A 412 19.96 -6.34 -14.22
N LEU A 413 19.19 -5.57 -13.45
CA LEU A 413 19.66 -5.03 -12.16
C LEU A 413 19.72 -6.11 -11.09
N LEU A 414 18.67 -6.93 -10.96
CA LEU A 414 18.61 -8.01 -9.96
C LEU A 414 19.74 -9.05 -10.14
N ALA A 415 20.14 -9.32 -11.39
CA ALA A 415 21.24 -10.25 -11.71
C ALA A 415 22.63 -9.74 -11.25
N GLN A 416 22.77 -8.44 -10.97
CA GLN A 416 24.02 -7.85 -10.46
C GLN A 416 24.12 -7.88 -8.94
N LEU A 417 23.03 -8.24 -8.24
CA LEU A 417 22.94 -8.16 -6.79
C LEU A 417 23.30 -9.49 -6.13
N ASP A 418 23.98 -9.41 -4.98
CA ASP A 418 24.32 -10.58 -4.20
C ASP A 418 23.05 -11.40 -3.87
N PRO A 419 23.13 -12.74 -3.96
CA PRO A 419 22.01 -13.60 -3.63
C PRO A 419 21.76 -13.63 -2.13
N VAL A 420 20.48 -13.76 -1.76
CA VAL A 420 20.02 -13.91 -0.38
C VAL A 420 19.18 -15.17 -0.24
N SER A 421 19.13 -15.74 0.96
CA SER A 421 18.22 -16.85 1.30
C SER A 421 17.08 -16.33 2.15
N PHE A 422 15.86 -16.72 1.84
CA PHE A 422 14.65 -16.43 2.59
C PHE A 422 14.05 -17.72 3.13
N GLU A 423 13.77 -17.78 4.42
CA GLU A 423 13.21 -18.95 5.09
C GLU A 423 12.15 -18.53 6.10
N LYS A 424 10.96 -19.08 6.01
CA LYS A 424 9.90 -18.95 7.00
C LYS A 424 10.06 -20.00 8.09
N PHE A 425 9.74 -19.66 9.32
CA PHE A 425 9.70 -20.60 10.45
C PHE A 425 8.49 -20.33 11.33
N ALA A 426 8.10 -21.32 12.13
CA ALA A 426 7.05 -21.20 13.11
C ALA A 426 7.51 -21.72 14.47
N PHE A 427 6.99 -21.15 15.54
CA PHE A 427 7.35 -21.48 16.91
C PHE A 427 6.14 -21.31 17.85
N ALA A 428 6.25 -21.78 19.09
CA ALA A 428 5.27 -21.54 20.14
C ALA A 428 5.51 -20.14 20.75
N GLY A 429 4.62 -19.21 20.43
CA GLY A 429 4.61 -17.84 20.96
C GLY A 429 3.89 -17.72 22.30
N ALA A 430 3.41 -16.51 22.60
CA ALA A 430 2.60 -16.26 23.78
C ALA A 430 1.38 -17.20 23.83
N ASN A 431 1.03 -17.67 25.02
CA ASN A 431 -0.04 -18.65 25.24
C ASN A 431 0.11 -19.93 24.40
N ASP A 432 1.36 -20.29 24.03
CA ASP A 432 1.70 -21.42 23.17
C ASP A 432 1.03 -21.41 21.77
N ALA A 433 0.53 -20.26 21.35
CA ALA A 433 -0.02 -20.06 20.03
C ALA A 433 1.06 -20.23 18.96
N ARG A 434 0.68 -20.74 17.77
CA ARG A 434 1.58 -20.85 16.64
C ARG A 434 1.84 -19.47 16.04
N VAL A 435 3.06 -18.98 16.20
CA VAL A 435 3.54 -17.69 15.67
C VAL A 435 4.53 -17.94 14.56
N TRP A 436 4.51 -17.09 13.54
CA TRP A 436 5.37 -17.18 12.39
C TRP A 436 6.43 -16.09 12.37
N GLY A 437 7.56 -16.40 11.76
CA GLY A 437 8.62 -15.46 11.47
C GLY A 437 9.36 -15.84 10.20
N PHE A 438 10.22 -14.96 9.75
CA PHE A 438 11.16 -15.27 8.69
C PHE A 438 12.58 -14.83 9.05
N LYS A 439 13.54 -15.45 8.38
CA LYS A 439 14.92 -15.01 8.35
C LYS A 439 15.37 -14.83 6.90
N LEU A 440 16.13 -13.78 6.65
CA LEU A 440 16.74 -13.50 5.36
C LEU A 440 18.22 -13.24 5.55
N LYS A 441 19.07 -13.94 4.80
CA LYS A 441 20.53 -13.88 4.96
C LYS A 441 21.26 -13.73 3.64
N PRO A 442 22.36 -12.96 3.58
CA PRO A 442 23.24 -12.98 2.41
C PRO A 442 23.94 -14.35 2.31
N THR A 443 23.78 -15.02 1.16
CA THR A 443 24.29 -16.41 0.99
C THR A 443 25.81 -16.47 0.85
N LEU A 444 26.46 -15.37 0.49
CA LEU A 444 27.92 -15.28 0.35
C LEU A 444 28.65 -14.98 1.66
N ALA A 445 27.91 -14.62 2.71
CA ALA A 445 28.48 -14.30 4.02
C ALA A 445 29.07 -15.54 4.71
N ARG A 446 30.15 -15.33 5.46
CA ARG A 446 30.85 -16.34 6.23
C ARG A 446 30.80 -16.03 7.71
N GLY A 447 30.81 -17.07 8.55
CA GLY A 447 30.81 -16.91 10.00
C GLY A 447 29.45 -16.47 10.54
N LYS A 448 29.45 -15.89 11.75
CA LYS A 448 28.27 -15.39 12.42
C LYS A 448 27.85 -14.04 11.84
N LEU A 449 26.56 -13.86 11.65
CA LEU A 449 25.93 -12.66 11.11
C LEU A 449 25.30 -11.84 12.23
N PRO A 450 25.62 -10.55 12.37
CA PRO A 450 24.85 -9.65 13.22
C PRO A 450 23.40 -9.59 12.75
N ILE A 451 22.47 -9.39 13.68
CA ILE A 451 21.03 -9.46 13.40
C ILE A 451 20.41 -8.06 13.32
N ALA A 452 19.78 -7.77 12.21
CA ALA A 452 18.76 -6.72 12.09
C ALA A 452 17.40 -7.33 12.45
N PHE A 453 16.94 -7.11 13.68
CA PHE A 453 15.65 -7.60 14.16
C PHE A 453 14.56 -6.58 13.85
N VAL A 454 13.73 -6.88 12.85
CA VAL A 454 12.78 -5.90 12.29
C VAL A 454 11.37 -6.20 12.78
N VAL A 455 10.72 -5.18 13.37
CA VAL A 455 9.37 -5.25 13.91
C VAL A 455 8.45 -4.39 13.03
N HIS A 456 7.39 -5.00 12.47
CA HIS A 456 6.46 -4.29 11.59
C HIS A 456 5.55 -3.32 12.36
N GLY A 457 5.01 -2.36 11.63
CA GLY A 457 3.96 -1.44 12.09
C GLY A 457 2.56 -2.03 11.91
N GLY A 458 1.59 -1.21 12.19
CA GLY A 458 0.16 -1.56 12.25
C GLY A 458 -0.39 -1.11 13.59
N PRO A 459 -0.63 -2.02 14.58
CA PRO A 459 -0.01 -3.34 14.79
C PRO A 459 -0.54 -4.45 13.88
N GLN A 460 -1.76 -4.34 13.40
CA GLN A 460 -2.34 -5.29 12.48
C GLN A 460 -1.68 -5.14 11.09
N GLY A 461 -0.73 -6.03 10.80
CA GLY A 461 0.05 -6.03 9.58
C GLY A 461 0.93 -7.27 9.47
N SER A 462 1.77 -7.31 8.47
CA SER A 462 2.83 -8.31 8.28
C SER A 462 3.83 -7.77 7.27
N PHE A 463 5.13 -7.99 7.46
CA PHE A 463 6.07 -7.76 6.37
C PHE A 463 5.91 -8.81 5.27
N GLY A 464 5.51 -10.01 5.61
CA GLY A 464 5.22 -11.09 4.69
C GLY A 464 6.35 -11.40 3.72
N ASN A 465 6.00 -12.15 2.66
CA ASN A 465 6.86 -12.39 1.50
C ASN A 465 6.54 -11.35 0.43
N GLY A 466 6.77 -10.07 0.75
CA GLY A 466 6.49 -8.94 -0.12
C GLY A 466 7.70 -8.02 -0.32
N TRP A 467 7.74 -7.32 -1.45
CA TRP A 467 8.71 -6.29 -1.73
C TRP A 467 8.25 -4.95 -1.16
N SER A 468 9.11 -4.34 -0.36
CA SER A 468 8.86 -2.99 0.14
C SER A 468 9.89 -2.01 -0.45
N TYR A 469 9.42 -0.84 -0.88
CA TYR A 469 10.29 0.27 -1.27
C TYR A 469 10.59 1.23 -0.10
N ARG A 470 10.12 0.90 1.11
CA ARG A 470 10.38 1.65 2.34
C ARG A 470 11.24 0.81 3.30
N TRP A 471 10.71 -0.27 3.83
CA TRP A 471 11.38 -1.22 4.73
C TRP A 471 11.76 -2.48 3.94
N ASN A 472 12.85 -2.40 3.15
CA ASN A 472 13.26 -3.49 2.27
C ASN A 472 14.20 -4.46 2.99
N SER A 473 13.72 -5.65 3.32
CA SER A 473 14.51 -6.66 4.04
C SER A 473 15.75 -7.12 3.26
N ARG A 474 15.66 -7.19 1.92
CA ARG A 474 16.81 -7.54 1.08
C ARG A 474 17.91 -6.46 1.17
N LEU A 475 17.50 -5.19 1.13
CA LEU A 475 18.45 -4.08 1.29
C LEU A 475 19.01 -4.02 2.70
N LEU A 476 18.19 -4.25 3.74
CA LEU A 476 18.68 -4.33 5.13
C LEU A 476 19.70 -5.44 5.33
N SER A 477 19.63 -6.52 4.56
CA SER A 477 20.59 -7.60 4.65
C SER A 477 21.90 -7.35 3.86
N ALA A 478 21.88 -6.39 2.92
CA ALA A 478 22.99 -6.16 1.99
C ALA A 478 24.33 -5.80 2.65
N PRO A 479 24.38 -5.04 3.77
CA PRO A 479 25.66 -4.78 4.47
C PRO A 479 26.25 -6.00 5.20
N GLY A 480 25.59 -7.14 5.21
CA GLY A 480 26.05 -8.36 5.88
C GLY A 480 25.24 -8.73 7.13
N TYR A 481 24.06 -8.14 7.33
CA TYR A 481 23.17 -8.51 8.43
C TYR A 481 22.27 -9.69 8.05
N ALA A 482 21.94 -10.54 9.03
CA ALA A 482 20.77 -11.39 8.96
C ALA A 482 19.55 -10.58 9.37
N VAL A 483 18.52 -10.53 8.54
CA VAL A 483 17.23 -9.92 8.90
C VAL A 483 16.36 -11.00 9.52
N VAL A 484 15.80 -10.73 10.71
CA VAL A 484 14.82 -11.60 11.39
C VAL A 484 13.59 -10.75 11.67
N SER A 485 12.42 -11.24 11.31
CA SER A 485 11.14 -10.61 11.59
C SER A 485 10.12 -11.63 12.10
N ILE A 486 9.26 -11.20 13.01
CA ILE A 486 8.22 -12.02 13.64
C ILE A 486 6.87 -11.37 13.38
N ASP A 487 5.92 -12.14 12.88
CA ASP A 487 4.51 -11.76 12.82
C ASP A 487 3.83 -12.11 14.15
N PHE A 488 3.97 -11.20 15.12
CA PHE A 488 3.50 -11.33 16.50
C PHE A 488 1.97 -11.30 16.59
N HIS A 489 1.40 -11.63 17.75
CA HIS A 489 -0.04 -11.49 18.03
C HIS A 489 -0.54 -10.11 17.62
N GLY A 490 -1.61 -10.07 16.81
CA GLY A 490 -2.11 -8.88 16.13
C GLY A 490 -1.83 -8.86 14.62
N SER A 491 -0.83 -9.62 14.13
CA SER A 491 -0.51 -9.66 12.71
C SER A 491 -1.64 -10.25 11.87
N THR A 492 -1.72 -9.80 10.61
CA THR A 492 -2.73 -10.23 9.63
C THR A 492 -2.33 -11.48 8.88
N GLY A 493 -3.30 -12.20 8.29
CA GLY A 493 -3.06 -13.41 7.50
C GLY A 493 -3.09 -14.72 8.30
N TYR A 494 -3.40 -14.66 9.59
CA TYR A 494 -3.43 -15.82 10.51
C TYR A 494 -4.83 -16.12 11.08
N GLY A 495 -5.85 -15.45 10.57
CA GLY A 495 -7.22 -15.49 11.05
C GLY A 495 -7.58 -14.33 11.96
N GLN A 496 -8.87 -14.02 12.05
CA GLN A 496 -9.34 -12.83 12.77
C GLN A 496 -9.02 -12.87 14.27
N ALA A 497 -9.12 -14.04 14.88
CA ALA A 497 -8.82 -14.19 16.32
C ALA A 497 -7.36 -13.84 16.64
N PHE A 498 -6.41 -14.15 15.73
CA PHE A 498 -5.02 -13.77 15.91
C PHE A 498 -4.81 -12.26 15.72
N THR A 499 -5.49 -11.66 14.75
CA THR A 499 -5.46 -10.21 14.52
C THR A 499 -6.05 -9.45 15.71
N ASP A 500 -7.18 -9.89 16.27
CA ASP A 500 -7.85 -9.28 17.43
C ASP A 500 -7.04 -9.39 18.72
N SER A 501 -6.14 -10.34 18.82
CA SER A 501 -5.48 -10.71 20.06
C SER A 501 -4.60 -9.62 20.67
N ILE A 502 -4.28 -8.57 19.94
CA ILE A 502 -3.47 -7.43 20.38
C ILE A 502 -4.30 -6.32 21.04
N THR A 503 -5.59 -6.25 20.77
CA THR A 503 -6.48 -5.23 21.36
C THR A 503 -6.34 -5.27 22.90
N ASN A 504 -6.10 -4.13 23.53
CA ASN A 504 -5.78 -3.97 24.95
C ASN A 504 -4.49 -4.67 25.42
N ASP A 505 -3.59 -5.08 24.50
CA ASP A 505 -2.38 -5.82 24.85
C ASP A 505 -1.18 -5.48 23.97
N TRP A 506 -0.96 -4.19 23.72
CA TRP A 506 0.09 -3.71 22.80
C TRP A 506 1.50 -4.12 23.15
N GLY A 507 1.82 -4.23 24.45
CA GLY A 507 3.16 -4.52 24.93
C GLY A 507 3.32 -5.90 25.60
N GLY A 508 2.27 -6.70 25.71
CA GLY A 508 2.27 -8.01 26.38
C GLY A 508 2.63 -9.16 25.44
N LYS A 509 1.60 -9.79 24.82
CA LYS A 509 1.80 -10.91 23.90
C LYS A 509 2.78 -10.59 22.75
N PRO A 510 2.72 -9.40 22.09
CA PRO A 510 3.68 -9.09 21.05
C PRO A 510 5.13 -9.12 21.51
N LEU A 511 5.45 -8.53 22.67
CA LEU A 511 6.82 -8.56 23.17
C LEU A 511 7.26 -9.99 23.55
N GLU A 512 6.37 -10.82 24.08
CA GLU A 512 6.65 -12.23 24.37
C GLU A 512 6.95 -13.01 23.08
N ASP A 513 6.17 -12.81 22.01
CA ASP A 513 6.41 -13.42 20.72
C ASP A 513 7.75 -13.00 20.13
N LEU A 514 8.09 -11.71 20.19
CA LEU A 514 9.37 -11.19 19.73
C LEU A 514 10.55 -11.83 20.49
N LYS A 515 10.42 -12.00 21.82
CA LYS A 515 11.43 -12.68 22.66
C LYS A 515 11.60 -14.14 22.29
N ARG A 516 10.47 -14.89 22.24
CA ARG A 516 10.48 -16.33 21.91
C ARG A 516 10.93 -16.56 20.46
N GLY A 517 10.45 -15.75 19.52
CA GLY A 517 10.80 -15.87 18.09
C GLY A 517 12.27 -15.61 17.80
N LEU A 518 12.88 -14.58 18.42
CA LEU A 518 14.30 -14.31 18.27
C LEU A 518 15.15 -15.43 18.90
N ALA A 519 14.75 -15.93 20.07
CA ALA A 519 15.42 -17.06 20.72
C ALA A 519 15.34 -18.33 19.86
N PHE A 520 14.15 -18.63 19.30
CA PHE A 520 13.95 -19.75 18.40
C PHE A 520 14.82 -19.63 17.14
N ALA A 521 14.79 -18.49 16.45
CA ALA A 521 15.56 -18.27 15.23
C ALA A 521 17.06 -18.47 15.45
N THR A 522 17.61 -17.92 16.56
CA THR A 522 19.04 -18.05 16.89
C THR A 522 19.44 -19.45 17.36
N ALA A 523 18.53 -20.21 17.98
CA ALA A 523 18.77 -21.60 18.34
C ALA A 523 18.75 -22.54 17.12
N GLN A 524 17.92 -22.27 16.13
CA GLN A 524 17.81 -23.07 14.90
C GLN A 524 18.90 -22.77 13.89
N ASP A 525 19.49 -21.58 13.91
CA ASP A 525 20.47 -21.17 12.92
C ASP A 525 21.74 -20.64 13.60
N PRO A 526 22.80 -21.47 13.71
CA PRO A 526 24.04 -21.10 14.38
C PRO A 526 24.81 -19.95 13.68
N GLN A 527 24.43 -19.60 12.47
CA GLN A 527 24.99 -18.48 11.74
C GLN A 527 24.46 -17.12 12.27
N LEU A 528 23.34 -17.10 12.98
CA LEU A 528 22.81 -15.89 13.61
C LEU A 528 23.60 -15.58 14.89
N ASP A 529 24.15 -14.35 14.98
CA ASP A 529 24.85 -13.93 16.21
C ASP A 529 23.86 -13.41 17.24
N ALA A 530 23.44 -14.31 18.14
CA ALA A 530 22.50 -13.98 19.20
C ALA A 530 22.94 -12.80 20.10
N ASN A 531 24.24 -12.52 20.21
CA ASN A 531 24.77 -11.47 21.07
C ASN A 531 25.04 -10.15 20.35
N ASN A 532 24.83 -10.12 19.04
CA ASN A 532 25.10 -8.96 18.20
C ASN A 532 23.86 -8.62 17.35
N ALA A 533 22.92 -7.90 17.95
CA ALA A 533 21.65 -7.55 17.33
C ALA A 533 21.25 -6.11 17.62
N CYS A 534 20.71 -5.41 16.62
CA CYS A 534 19.93 -4.19 16.78
C CYS A 534 18.48 -4.47 16.41
N ALA A 535 17.51 -3.84 17.09
CA ALA A 535 16.11 -3.90 16.74
C ALA A 535 15.67 -2.60 16.04
N LEU A 536 14.78 -2.77 15.04
CA LEU A 536 14.32 -1.67 14.19
C LEU A 536 12.81 -1.77 14.01
N GLY A 537 12.13 -0.63 13.98
CA GLY A 537 10.70 -0.61 13.68
C GLY A 537 10.16 0.78 13.42
N ALA A 538 9.03 0.84 12.71
CA ALA A 538 8.30 2.08 12.43
C ALA A 538 6.86 1.97 12.90
N SER A 539 6.23 3.13 13.18
CA SER A 539 4.84 3.18 13.62
C SER A 539 4.63 2.39 14.92
N TYR A 540 3.75 1.38 14.94
CA TYR A 540 3.71 0.44 16.05
C TYR A 540 5.08 -0.24 16.31
N GLY A 541 5.82 -0.59 15.23
CA GLY A 541 7.20 -1.10 15.40
C GLY A 541 8.13 -0.10 16.08
N GLY A 542 7.95 1.20 15.82
CA GLY A 542 8.65 2.29 16.50
C GLY A 542 8.21 2.43 17.97
N TYR A 543 6.92 2.29 18.26
CA TYR A 543 6.39 2.12 19.62
C TYR A 543 7.09 0.96 20.32
N MET A 544 7.19 -0.19 19.65
CA MET A 544 7.85 -1.37 20.23
C MET A 544 9.33 -1.12 20.51
N MET A 545 10.03 -0.27 19.74
CA MET A 545 11.40 0.14 20.09
C MET A 545 11.47 0.94 21.39
N ASN A 546 10.53 1.90 21.58
CA ASN A 546 10.40 2.64 22.84
C ASN A 546 10.02 1.69 24.01
N TRP A 547 9.15 0.71 23.77
CA TRP A 547 8.74 -0.29 24.75
C TRP A 547 9.88 -1.25 25.13
N ILE A 548 10.60 -1.78 24.15
CA ILE A 548 11.80 -2.64 24.32
C ILE A 548 12.87 -1.91 25.12
N ALA A 549 13.10 -0.62 24.88
CA ALA A 549 14.08 0.17 25.63
C ALA A 549 13.84 0.12 27.15
N GLY A 550 12.56 0.03 27.58
CA GLY A 550 12.19 -0.05 28.99
C GLY A 550 11.91 -1.47 29.52
N ARG A 551 11.46 -2.38 28.66
CA ARG A 551 10.95 -3.70 29.07
C ARG A 551 11.87 -4.87 28.69
N TRP A 552 12.88 -4.59 27.82
CA TRP A 552 13.92 -5.56 27.43
C TRP A 552 15.27 -4.86 27.19
N PRO A 553 15.76 -4.04 28.15
CA PRO A 553 16.79 -3.02 27.93
C PRO A 553 18.19 -3.59 27.66
N ASP A 554 18.47 -4.86 28.01
CA ASP A 554 19.81 -5.48 27.90
C ASP A 554 19.99 -6.32 26.64
N ARG A 555 18.96 -6.40 25.80
CA ARG A 555 18.98 -7.36 24.71
C ARG A 555 19.72 -6.89 23.47
N PHE A 556 19.59 -5.63 23.11
CA PHE A 556 20.06 -5.10 21.84
C PHE A 556 21.25 -4.16 22.00
N LYS A 557 22.16 -4.18 21.03
CA LYS A 557 23.28 -3.24 20.95
C LYS A 557 22.80 -1.83 20.59
N CYS A 558 21.75 -1.73 19.77
CA CYS A 558 21.10 -0.47 19.42
C CYS A 558 19.64 -0.68 19.02
N LEU A 559 18.89 0.43 19.02
CA LEU A 559 17.54 0.52 18.54
C LEU A 559 17.45 1.57 17.43
N VAL A 560 16.52 1.35 16.48
CA VAL A 560 16.11 2.32 15.47
C VAL A 560 14.61 2.48 15.58
N GLN A 561 14.18 3.62 16.08
CA GLN A 561 12.79 4.00 16.26
C GLN A 561 12.42 5.01 15.15
N HIS A 562 11.45 4.68 14.29
CA HIS A 562 10.92 5.56 13.27
C HIS A 562 9.43 5.77 13.52
N ASP A 563 8.99 7.03 13.65
CA ASP A 563 7.60 7.44 13.84
C ASP A 563 6.86 6.62 14.92
N GLY A 564 7.53 6.34 16.05
CA GLY A 564 6.98 5.48 17.09
C GLY A 564 6.27 6.23 18.19
N VAL A 565 5.15 5.72 18.67
CA VAL A 565 4.47 6.26 19.85
C VAL A 565 5.39 6.18 21.07
N PHE A 566 5.57 7.31 21.75
CA PHE A 566 6.36 7.43 22.98
C PHE A 566 5.46 7.65 24.20
N ASP A 567 4.45 8.52 24.06
CA ASP A 567 3.48 8.82 25.12
C ASP A 567 2.05 8.61 24.60
N GLN A 568 1.39 7.57 25.07
CA GLN A 568 0.02 7.22 24.70
C GLN A 568 -1.01 8.31 25.08
N ARG A 569 -0.73 9.09 26.13
CA ARG A 569 -1.58 10.23 26.55
C ARG A 569 -1.64 11.30 25.50
N ALA A 570 -0.45 11.73 25.03
CA ALA A 570 -0.32 12.73 23.99
C ALA A 570 -0.89 12.17 22.66
N MET A 571 -0.54 10.93 22.32
CA MET A 571 -1.01 10.27 21.09
C MET A 571 -2.54 10.26 20.98
N ALA A 572 -3.27 10.00 22.08
CA ALA A 572 -4.73 9.97 22.10
C ALA A 572 -5.39 11.30 21.70
N TYR A 573 -4.66 12.43 21.78
CA TYR A 573 -5.17 13.76 21.44
C TYR A 573 -4.44 14.42 20.26
N GLU A 574 -3.31 13.86 19.82
CA GLU A 574 -2.50 14.43 18.75
C GLU A 574 -2.73 13.76 17.40
N THR A 575 -3.11 12.46 17.39
CA THR A 575 -3.38 11.72 16.15
C THR A 575 -4.60 12.27 15.43
N GLU A 576 -4.61 12.11 14.12
CA GLU A 576 -5.72 12.60 13.29
C GLU A 576 -6.91 11.62 13.25
N GLU A 577 -6.70 10.31 13.38
CA GLU A 577 -7.74 9.28 13.42
C GLU A 577 -7.91 8.73 14.84
N LEU A 578 -9.04 9.06 15.48
CA LEU A 578 -9.28 8.69 16.87
C LEU A 578 -9.76 7.25 17.04
N TRP A 579 -10.51 6.70 16.06
CA TRP A 579 -11.01 5.32 16.12
C TRP A 579 -9.90 4.30 16.36
N PHE A 580 -8.71 4.50 15.80
CA PHE A 580 -7.56 3.62 15.95
C PHE A 580 -7.08 3.54 17.40
N THR A 581 -6.79 4.69 18.04
CA THR A 581 -6.31 4.70 19.43
C THR A 581 -7.40 4.27 20.40
N GLU A 582 -8.65 4.66 20.18
CA GLU A 582 -9.75 4.29 21.03
C GLU A 582 -10.00 2.78 20.98
N TRP A 583 -10.08 2.17 19.78
CA TRP A 583 -10.25 0.71 19.65
C TRP A 583 -9.16 -0.08 20.36
N GLU A 584 -7.91 0.29 20.13
CA GLU A 584 -6.74 -0.40 20.70
C GLU A 584 -6.66 -0.32 22.22
N HIS A 585 -7.35 0.63 22.82
CA HIS A 585 -7.40 0.84 24.28
C HIS A 585 -8.80 0.62 24.89
N GLY A 586 -9.61 -0.23 24.29
CA GLY A 586 -10.90 -0.69 24.85
C GLY A 586 -12.13 0.08 24.38
N GLY A 587 -12.03 0.81 23.27
CA GLY A 587 -13.15 1.54 22.67
C GLY A 587 -13.54 2.81 23.42
N LYS A 588 -12.61 3.40 24.19
CA LYS A 588 -12.85 4.59 25.00
C LYS A 588 -11.77 5.63 24.77
N ALA A 589 -12.15 6.91 24.81
CA ALA A 589 -11.18 8.00 24.80
C ALA A 589 -10.31 7.98 26.06
N TYR A 590 -9.12 8.59 26.01
CA TYR A 590 -8.19 8.59 27.15
C TYR A 590 -8.80 9.12 28.44
N TYR A 591 -9.60 10.21 28.42
CA TYR A 591 -10.22 10.79 29.61
C TYR A 591 -11.28 9.87 30.25
N GLU A 592 -11.81 8.90 29.52
CA GLU A 592 -12.82 7.94 30.02
C GLU A 592 -12.18 6.73 30.69
N ASP A 593 -11.00 6.28 30.20
CA ASP A 593 -10.25 5.16 30.78
C ASP A 593 -8.73 5.35 30.63
N PRO A 594 -8.12 6.26 31.40
CA PRO A 594 -6.68 6.48 31.35
C PRO A 594 -5.85 5.21 31.60
N ALA A 595 -6.37 4.29 32.42
CA ALA A 595 -5.62 3.08 32.82
C ALA A 595 -5.35 2.14 31.64
N ALA A 596 -6.26 2.07 30.66
CA ALA A 596 -6.08 1.28 29.45
C ALA A 596 -4.87 1.75 28.63
N TYR A 597 -4.69 3.06 28.52
CA TYR A 597 -3.57 3.69 27.82
C TYR A 597 -2.25 3.61 28.59
N GLU A 598 -2.29 3.92 29.91
CA GLU A 598 -1.10 3.95 30.75
C GLU A 598 -0.45 2.59 30.93
N ARG A 599 -1.21 1.51 30.83
CA ARG A 599 -0.71 0.15 30.93
C ARG A 599 0.38 -0.18 29.93
N TRP A 600 0.27 0.35 28.71
CA TRP A 600 1.17 0.10 27.61
C TRP A 600 1.95 1.36 27.17
N ASN A 601 2.13 2.31 28.08
CA ASN A 601 2.73 3.61 27.80
C ASN A 601 4.26 3.60 27.99
N PRO A 602 5.09 3.72 26.93
CA PRO A 602 6.54 3.65 27.02
C PRO A 602 7.15 4.73 27.92
N VAL A 603 6.56 5.93 27.98
CA VAL A 603 7.07 7.04 28.80
C VAL A 603 7.21 6.66 30.27
N ASN A 604 6.36 5.77 30.77
CA ASN A 604 6.36 5.30 32.17
C ASN A 604 7.61 4.44 32.49
N HIS A 605 8.37 4.02 31.46
CA HIS A 605 9.52 3.14 31.60
C HIS A 605 10.86 3.80 31.21
N VAL A 606 10.89 5.11 31.00
CA VAL A 606 12.11 5.86 30.62
C VAL A 606 13.23 5.67 31.64
N ALA A 607 12.92 5.50 32.92
CA ALA A 607 13.91 5.27 33.95
C ALA A 607 14.77 3.99 33.76
N GLN A 608 14.26 3.00 33.00
CA GLN A 608 14.96 1.76 32.67
C GLN A 608 15.76 1.83 31.36
N TRP A 609 15.57 2.89 30.57
CA TRP A 609 16.21 3.04 29.27
C TRP A 609 17.74 3.16 29.40
N LYS A 610 18.46 2.42 28.57
CA LYS A 610 19.95 2.47 28.51
C LYS A 610 20.50 2.10 27.13
N THR A 611 19.68 1.53 26.24
CA THR A 611 20.10 1.12 24.90
C THR A 611 20.25 2.32 23.97
N PRO A 612 21.37 2.48 23.26
CA PRO A 612 21.52 3.51 22.24
C PRO A 612 20.39 3.49 21.21
N MET A 613 19.85 4.66 20.84
CA MET A 613 18.70 4.73 19.94
C MET A 613 18.85 5.83 18.88
N LEU A 614 18.60 5.45 17.62
CA LEU A 614 18.35 6.38 16.52
C LEU A 614 16.85 6.64 16.46
N VAL A 615 16.46 7.92 16.50
CA VAL A 615 15.08 8.37 16.38
C VAL A 615 14.89 9.06 15.03
N ILE A 616 13.87 8.68 14.26
CA ILE A 616 13.58 9.26 12.96
C ILE A 616 12.11 9.68 12.93
N THR A 617 11.80 10.83 12.32
CA THR A 617 10.42 11.33 12.22
C THR A 617 10.24 12.27 11.02
N GLY A 618 9.02 12.36 10.49
CA GLY A 618 8.59 13.32 9.47
C GLY A 618 7.76 14.45 10.06
N GLU A 619 8.02 15.72 9.70
CA GLU A 619 7.24 16.85 10.25
C GLU A 619 5.78 16.87 9.79
N LYS A 620 5.47 16.22 8.67
CA LYS A 620 4.10 16.08 8.15
C LYS A 620 3.40 14.80 8.58
N ASP A 621 3.97 14.07 9.52
CA ASP A 621 3.32 12.93 10.12
C ASP A 621 2.23 13.40 11.07
N PHE A 622 0.96 13.23 10.66
CA PHE A 622 -0.19 13.54 11.49
C PHE A 622 -0.82 12.28 12.09
N ARG A 623 -0.37 11.09 11.65
CA ARG A 623 -0.74 9.80 12.23
C ARG A 623 -0.06 9.60 13.59
N ILE A 624 1.27 9.67 13.63
CA ILE A 624 2.07 9.70 14.86
C ILE A 624 2.90 10.99 14.82
N PRO A 625 2.40 12.08 15.38
CA PRO A 625 3.00 13.39 15.24
C PRO A 625 4.48 13.42 15.65
N TYR A 626 5.28 14.19 14.92
CA TYR A 626 6.72 14.28 15.12
C TYR A 626 7.13 14.68 16.54
N THR A 627 6.22 15.27 17.32
CA THR A 627 6.37 15.58 18.75
C THR A 627 6.67 14.32 19.57
N GLN A 628 6.13 13.15 19.18
CA GLN A 628 6.44 11.86 19.82
C GLN A 628 7.92 11.49 19.67
N GLY A 629 8.48 11.71 18.48
CA GLY A 629 9.92 11.52 18.22
C GLY A 629 10.80 12.52 19.00
N LEU A 630 10.41 13.79 19.03
CA LEU A 630 11.13 14.81 19.82
C LEU A 630 11.13 14.47 21.31
N ALA A 631 10.00 14.03 21.85
CA ALA A 631 9.87 13.64 23.25
C ALA A 631 10.75 12.42 23.59
N SER A 632 10.73 11.39 22.74
CA SER A 632 11.59 10.20 22.87
C SER A 632 13.07 10.59 22.85
N PHE A 633 13.50 11.41 21.88
CA PHE A 633 14.89 11.89 21.82
C PHE A 633 15.28 12.73 23.04
N THR A 634 14.40 13.59 23.52
CA THR A 634 14.63 14.38 24.73
C THR A 634 14.84 13.49 25.95
N ALA A 635 14.03 12.42 26.09
CA ALA A 635 14.18 11.45 27.18
C ALA A 635 15.55 10.75 27.15
N LEU A 636 16.00 10.33 25.96
CA LEU A 636 17.31 9.71 25.76
C LEU A 636 18.45 10.66 26.14
N GLN A 637 18.41 11.91 25.66
CA GLN A 637 19.44 12.92 25.93
C GLN A 637 19.49 13.28 27.44
N ARG A 638 18.35 13.45 28.07
CA ARG A 638 18.24 13.71 29.52
C ARG A 638 18.81 12.57 30.36
N ARG A 639 18.74 11.34 29.86
CA ARG A 639 19.30 10.13 30.48
C ARG A 639 20.77 9.91 30.16
N GLY A 640 21.40 10.76 29.32
CA GLY A 640 22.77 10.57 28.85
C GLY A 640 22.97 9.33 27.96
N ILE A 641 21.90 8.83 27.35
CA ILE A 641 21.93 7.66 26.47
C ILE A 641 22.39 8.10 25.08
N PRO A 642 23.40 7.44 24.48
CA PRO A 642 23.81 7.75 23.12
C PRO A 642 22.62 7.70 22.16
N SER A 643 22.33 8.80 21.50
CA SER A 643 21.17 8.91 20.61
C SER A 643 21.43 9.89 19.48
N LYS A 644 20.69 9.74 18.40
CA LYS A 644 20.67 10.60 17.22
C LYS A 644 19.22 10.85 16.83
N LEU A 645 18.92 12.07 16.40
CA LEU A 645 17.62 12.43 15.85
C LEU A 645 17.79 12.80 14.38
N VAL A 646 16.91 12.26 13.52
CA VAL A 646 16.77 12.63 12.10
C VAL A 646 15.33 13.10 11.87
N VAL A 647 15.18 14.33 11.39
CA VAL A 647 13.88 14.92 11.07
C VAL A 647 13.83 15.20 9.58
N PHE A 648 12.77 14.72 8.92
CA PHE A 648 12.49 15.03 7.52
C PHE A 648 11.35 16.07 7.45
N PRO A 649 11.65 17.35 7.17
CA PRO A 649 10.64 18.43 7.25
C PRO A 649 9.58 18.36 6.15
N ASP A 650 9.81 17.58 5.12
CA ASP A 650 8.98 17.49 3.94
C ASP A 650 8.40 16.07 3.68
N GLU A 651 8.54 15.16 4.66
CA GLU A 651 7.97 13.81 4.65
C GLU A 651 6.84 13.65 5.69
N ASN A 652 5.95 12.71 5.40
CA ASN A 652 4.87 12.29 6.29
C ASN A 652 5.27 11.05 7.12
N HIS A 653 4.29 10.23 7.52
CA HIS A 653 4.52 8.94 8.20
C HIS A 653 5.38 7.97 7.37
N TRP A 654 5.56 8.24 6.07
CA TRP A 654 6.39 7.46 5.16
C TRP A 654 7.48 8.33 4.53
N VAL A 655 8.71 7.88 4.56
CA VAL A 655 9.82 8.54 3.84
C VAL A 655 9.81 8.06 2.40
N LEU A 656 9.29 8.89 1.49
CA LEU A 656 8.96 8.50 0.12
C LEU A 656 9.84 9.11 -0.96
N LYS A 657 10.37 10.31 -0.73
CA LYS A 657 11.24 10.99 -1.70
C LYS A 657 12.54 10.23 -1.85
N PRO A 658 13.05 10.03 -3.08
CA PRO A 658 14.24 9.20 -3.31
C PRO A 658 15.46 9.60 -2.49
N HIS A 659 15.81 10.88 -2.43
CA HIS A 659 16.97 11.35 -1.65
C HIS A 659 16.77 11.16 -0.15
N ASN A 660 15.57 11.43 0.37
CA ASN A 660 15.26 11.24 1.78
C ASN A 660 15.31 9.75 2.17
N SER A 661 14.80 8.88 1.30
CA SER A 661 14.87 7.44 1.49
C SER A 661 16.33 6.93 1.47
N ILE A 662 17.18 7.43 0.58
CA ILE A 662 18.60 7.09 0.56
C ILE A 662 19.26 7.56 1.85
N GLN A 663 19.04 8.81 2.28
CA GLN A 663 19.54 9.34 3.54
C GLN A 663 19.05 8.52 4.73
N TRP A 664 17.79 8.09 4.74
CA TRP A 664 17.24 7.23 5.78
C TRP A 664 18.05 5.93 5.93
N TYR A 665 18.33 5.25 4.81
CA TYR A 665 19.15 4.03 4.83
C TYR A 665 20.59 4.29 5.26
N ASP A 666 21.20 5.38 4.81
CA ASP A 666 22.57 5.75 5.21
C ASP A 666 22.67 5.99 6.71
N GLU A 667 21.67 6.69 7.30
CA GLU A 667 21.58 6.94 8.73
C GLU A 667 21.37 5.65 9.54
N VAL A 668 20.49 4.77 9.08
CA VAL A 668 20.19 3.49 9.72
C VAL A 668 21.41 2.57 9.67
N PHE A 669 22.03 2.42 8.51
CA PHE A 669 23.23 1.59 8.37
C PHE A 669 24.41 2.16 9.15
N GLY A 670 24.63 3.47 9.10
CA GLY A 670 25.67 4.14 9.90
C GLY A 670 25.49 3.93 11.41
N TRP A 671 24.24 3.99 11.88
CA TRP A 671 23.90 3.71 13.28
C TRP A 671 24.14 2.26 13.66
N MET A 672 23.62 1.32 12.88
CA MET A 672 23.80 -0.12 13.13
C MET A 672 25.28 -0.51 13.10
N ASN A 673 26.04 -0.03 12.11
CA ASN A 673 27.47 -0.30 11.98
C ASN A 673 28.27 0.19 13.19
N ARG A 674 27.91 1.36 13.72
CA ARG A 674 28.56 1.91 14.92
C ARG A 674 28.48 0.98 16.12
N TRP A 675 27.35 0.26 16.28
CA TRP A 675 27.07 -0.53 17.48
C TRP A 675 27.29 -2.03 17.30
N MET A 676 27.18 -2.55 16.10
CA MET A 676 27.34 -3.98 15.80
C MET A 676 28.65 -4.32 15.08
N GLY A 677 29.25 -3.36 14.38
CA GLY A 677 30.34 -3.60 13.46
C GLY A 677 29.83 -4.31 12.17
N ALA A 678 29.95 -3.70 11.00
CA ALA A 678 29.71 -4.42 9.75
C ALA A 678 30.86 -5.42 9.54
N GLN A 679 30.53 -6.69 9.36
CA GLN A 679 31.44 -7.65 8.77
C GLN A 679 31.32 -7.49 7.24
N PRO A 680 32.36 -7.03 6.53
CA PRO A 680 32.33 -7.01 5.07
C PRO A 680 32.01 -8.43 4.58
N ILE A 681 31.10 -8.54 3.63
CA ILE A 681 30.85 -9.83 2.96
C ILE A 681 32.17 -10.28 2.35
N MET A 682 32.83 -11.25 2.99
CA MET A 682 34.10 -11.80 2.50
C MET A 682 33.82 -12.55 1.20
N ARG A 683 34.18 -11.96 0.06
CA ARG A 683 34.11 -12.61 -1.24
C ARG A 683 35.22 -13.64 -1.35
N LYS A 684 34.92 -14.82 -1.91
CA LYS A 684 35.98 -15.66 -2.44
C LYS A 684 36.55 -14.95 -3.69
N ASN A 685 37.84 -14.63 -3.65
CA ASN A 685 38.60 -14.30 -4.85
C ASN A 685 38.58 -15.48 -5.82
#